data_a48ceedc22ed5512e6dcd70a1bf8525b
#
_entry.id   a48ceedc22ed5512e6dcd70a1bf8525b
#
_cell.length_a   1.000
_cell.length_b   1.000
_cell.length_c   1.000
_cell.angle_alpha   90.00
_cell.angle_beta   90.00
_cell.angle_gamma   90.00
#
_symmetry.space_group_name_H-M   'P 1'
#
loop_
_entity.id
_entity.type
_entity.pdbx_description
1 polymer ?
#
loop_
_entity_poly.entity_id
_entity_poly.type
_entity_poly.pdbx_seq_one_letter_code
_entity_poly.pdbx_strand_id
1 'polypeptide(L)'
;MGAAALLVAFFVSLYGTGVALAGALSGRGPEGDLSRRRGLIKSSELAVYLNFGLLTIASAALLRAFLVRDFSLLYVFEYSNRSLSDAYAVTAFWAGQEGSLLLWAWMLAACAALALFLHHKRLPDLMPWATFVLMLNSSFFLLLLNFVSHPFSAFPGATPADGYGLNPLLQNPGMIIHPPTLFIGYVGLTIPYAFALAALLAGRSDSEWITQTRIWTVVSWFFLGVGILLGAEWAYVELGWGGYWAWDPVENASLMPWLTATAFMHSIMIQQRRGMFKIWNMSLIIFTYFLIIFGTFITRSGLISSVHAFGKSSLGTFFLVFMFLILLLGLAAVVWRRKMLVAQNHLQSPVSRESAFLLNNIIFSALAFTVFWGTTFPVLSEITKGVKITVGAGFYNRVNVPIALVLMVLIGVCPLLAWRSPVGRKVFRDLPLPLALSAIGAAGAYASGIRNTATILVMSFSALILGSVLVEFYRGATALRDLSKTPLPLAAIKVALSNRRRYGGYVVHIGMVLIFIGLAGAPLTREVTGTIRPNESLSIGNYTLKYMNMKWVPTQDRLAVTTRLKAFQEGKAIGYLVPERRFYENREDQPTSEVSILSNWREDLYVALTGYNRDGRASFRILINPLVSWLWFGGYIIGLGVLLAVWPRRRKVMSASAGGKP
;
A
#
# COMPACT_ATOMS: atom_id res chain seq x y z
N MET A 1 -5.83 14.51 30.32
CA MET A 1 -6.63 13.30 30.00
C MET A 1 -5.92 12.39 29.01
N GLY A 2 -5.54 12.85 27.80
CA GLY A 2 -4.89 12.03 26.77
C GLY A 2 -3.59 11.36 27.22
N ALA A 3 -2.68 12.10 27.87
CA ALA A 3 -1.43 11.56 28.40
C ALA A 3 -1.66 10.44 29.46
N ALA A 4 -2.60 10.65 30.36
CA ALA A 4 -2.96 9.61 31.34
C ALA A 4 -3.53 8.37 30.67
N ALA A 5 -4.37 8.53 29.63
CA ALA A 5 -4.92 7.41 28.87
C ALA A 5 -3.81 6.61 28.17
N LEU A 6 -2.79 7.26 27.59
CA LEU A 6 -1.63 6.60 26.99
C LEU A 6 -0.81 5.82 28.03
N LEU A 7 -0.56 6.40 29.19
CA LEU A 7 0.20 5.74 30.25
C LEU A 7 -0.55 4.50 30.76
N VAL A 8 -1.86 4.62 31.02
CA VAL A 8 -2.68 3.48 31.45
C VAL A 8 -2.73 2.41 30.35
N ALA A 9 -2.87 2.82 29.07
CA ALA A 9 -2.86 1.91 27.94
C ALA A 9 -1.55 1.11 27.85
N PHE A 10 -0.41 1.73 28.16
CA PHE A 10 0.88 1.06 28.20
C PHE A 10 0.89 -0.08 29.24
N PHE A 11 0.48 0.20 30.49
CA PHE A 11 0.42 -0.84 31.53
C PHE A 11 -0.64 -1.92 31.21
N VAL A 12 -1.79 -1.55 30.64
CA VAL A 12 -2.80 -2.50 30.17
C VAL A 12 -2.25 -3.40 29.07
N SER A 13 -1.43 -2.85 28.17
CA SER A 13 -0.83 -3.64 27.08
C SER A 13 0.21 -4.63 27.61
N LEU A 14 1.05 -4.23 28.57
CA LEU A 14 1.99 -5.13 29.22
C LEU A 14 1.29 -6.22 30.01
N TYR A 15 0.28 -5.85 30.80
CA TYR A 15 -0.56 -6.80 31.52
C TYR A 15 -1.22 -7.80 30.56
N GLY A 16 -1.86 -7.30 29.49
CA GLY A 16 -2.51 -8.11 28.47
C GLY A 16 -1.54 -9.09 27.78
N THR A 17 -0.31 -8.62 27.50
CA THR A 17 0.78 -9.46 26.96
C THR A 17 1.12 -10.61 27.91
N GLY A 18 1.36 -10.30 29.20
CA GLY A 18 1.72 -11.31 30.19
C GLY A 18 0.60 -12.33 30.45
N VAL A 19 -0.65 -11.85 30.59
CA VAL A 19 -1.79 -12.71 30.86
C VAL A 19 -2.18 -13.55 29.66
N ALA A 20 -2.07 -13.04 28.42
CA ALA A 20 -2.28 -13.81 27.21
C ALA A 20 -1.26 -14.95 27.07
N LEU A 21 0.02 -14.66 27.36
CA LEU A 21 1.08 -15.67 27.36
C LEU A 21 0.82 -16.75 28.44
N ALA A 22 0.49 -16.35 29.65
CA ALA A 22 0.17 -17.27 30.74
C ALA A 22 -1.03 -18.16 30.40
N GLY A 23 -2.11 -17.56 29.84
CA GLY A 23 -3.29 -18.31 29.39
C GLY A 23 -3.01 -19.27 28.23
N ALA A 24 -2.11 -18.89 27.32
CA ALA A 24 -1.68 -19.75 26.21
C ALA A 24 -0.83 -20.94 26.68
N LEU A 25 0.05 -20.73 27.68
CA LEU A 25 0.90 -21.78 28.26
C LEU A 25 0.15 -22.74 29.18
N SER A 26 -0.84 -22.26 29.94
CA SER A 26 -1.66 -23.07 30.86
C SER A 26 -2.46 -24.17 30.17
N GLY A 27 -2.63 -24.09 28.84
CA GLY A 27 -3.31 -25.13 28.06
C GLY A 27 -2.53 -26.45 27.90
N ARG A 28 -1.32 -26.53 28.43
CA ARG A 28 -0.43 -27.71 28.34
C ARG A 28 -0.35 -28.52 29.66
N GLY A 29 -1.10 -28.12 30.68
CA GLY A 29 -1.10 -28.75 32.02
C GLY A 29 -2.28 -29.68 32.28
N PRO A 30 -2.30 -30.39 33.45
CA PRO A 30 -3.35 -31.31 33.85
C PRO A 30 -4.74 -30.65 33.93
N GLU A 31 -5.81 -31.45 33.83
CA GLU A 31 -7.23 -31.02 33.72
C GLU A 31 -7.72 -30.05 34.84
N GLY A 32 -7.05 -29.97 36.00
CA GLY A 32 -7.45 -29.10 37.11
C GLY A 32 -7.28 -27.58 36.87
N ASP A 33 -6.63 -27.14 35.79
CA ASP A 33 -6.26 -25.74 35.52
C ASP A 33 -7.19 -25.01 34.49
N LEU A 34 -8.28 -25.68 34.05
CA LEU A 34 -9.18 -25.13 33.01
C LEU A 34 -9.91 -23.85 33.44
N SER A 35 -10.28 -23.73 34.71
CA SER A 35 -10.95 -22.52 35.23
C SER A 35 -10.01 -21.32 35.27
N ARG A 36 -8.79 -21.55 35.76
CA ARG A 36 -7.71 -20.55 35.79
C ARG A 36 -7.32 -20.11 34.36
N ARG A 37 -7.15 -21.08 33.44
CA ARG A 37 -6.90 -20.79 32.03
C ARG A 37 -7.98 -19.91 31.40
N ARG A 38 -9.27 -20.24 31.60
CA ARG A 38 -10.40 -19.44 31.11
C ARG A 38 -10.39 -18.03 31.71
N GLY A 39 -10.10 -17.89 33.00
CA GLY A 39 -9.96 -16.59 33.64
C GLY A 39 -8.85 -15.73 33.01
N LEU A 40 -7.66 -16.30 32.76
CA LEU A 40 -6.54 -15.62 32.15
C LEU A 40 -6.88 -15.18 30.70
N ILE A 41 -7.46 -16.07 29.90
CA ILE A 41 -7.86 -15.75 28.52
C ILE A 41 -8.88 -14.61 28.52
N LYS A 42 -9.94 -14.69 29.33
CA LYS A 42 -10.96 -13.64 29.40
C LYS A 42 -10.37 -12.30 29.87
N SER A 43 -9.44 -12.33 30.82
CA SER A 43 -8.74 -11.13 31.28
C SER A 43 -7.87 -10.50 30.19
N SER A 44 -7.18 -11.30 29.37
CA SER A 44 -6.41 -10.81 28.22
C SER A 44 -7.31 -10.22 27.12
N GLU A 45 -8.49 -10.82 26.89
CA GLU A 45 -9.49 -10.30 25.96
C GLU A 45 -10.02 -8.93 26.40
N LEU A 46 -10.30 -8.78 27.71
CA LEU A 46 -10.72 -7.50 28.27
C LEU A 46 -9.61 -6.45 28.15
N ALA A 47 -8.35 -6.82 28.36
CA ALA A 47 -7.20 -5.92 28.18
C ALA A 47 -7.10 -5.40 26.73
N VAL A 48 -7.41 -6.21 25.70
CA VAL A 48 -7.43 -5.77 24.30
C VAL A 48 -8.50 -4.68 24.09
N TYR A 49 -9.71 -4.90 24.56
CA TYR A 49 -10.81 -3.92 24.43
C TYR A 49 -10.55 -2.64 25.23
N LEU A 50 -9.99 -2.79 26.44
CA LEU A 50 -9.63 -1.63 27.28
C LEU A 50 -8.51 -0.81 26.62
N ASN A 51 -7.50 -1.47 26.07
CA ASN A 51 -6.42 -0.81 25.33
C ASN A 51 -6.97 -0.01 24.13
N PHE A 52 -7.90 -0.58 23.36
CA PHE A 52 -8.56 0.13 22.26
C PHE A 52 -9.37 1.34 22.76
N GLY A 53 -10.12 1.19 23.86
CA GLY A 53 -10.88 2.29 24.46
C GLY A 53 -9.99 3.44 24.93
N LEU A 54 -8.88 3.12 25.62
CA LEU A 54 -7.92 4.11 26.11
C LEU A 54 -7.21 4.86 24.97
N LEU A 55 -6.79 4.14 23.92
CA LEU A 55 -6.20 4.76 22.75
C LEU A 55 -7.21 5.61 21.97
N THR A 56 -8.49 5.25 21.98
CA THR A 56 -9.55 6.07 21.40
C THR A 56 -9.72 7.38 22.18
N ILE A 57 -9.68 7.32 23.52
CA ILE A 57 -9.71 8.52 24.38
C ILE A 57 -8.51 9.42 24.11
N ALA A 58 -7.29 8.84 24.03
CA ALA A 58 -6.08 9.60 23.74
C ALA A 58 -6.15 10.26 22.35
N SER A 59 -6.58 9.52 21.33
CA SER A 59 -6.73 10.05 19.96
C SER A 59 -7.78 11.16 19.88
N ALA A 60 -8.93 10.98 20.54
CA ALA A 60 -9.97 12.00 20.61
C ALA A 60 -9.50 13.27 21.37
N ALA A 61 -8.72 13.11 22.43
CA ALA A 61 -8.14 14.22 23.17
C ALA A 61 -7.17 15.05 22.31
N LEU A 62 -6.28 14.41 21.56
CA LEU A 62 -5.36 15.10 20.66
C LEU A 62 -6.11 15.77 19.50
N LEU A 63 -7.08 15.08 18.90
CA LEU A 63 -7.90 15.65 17.84
C LEU A 63 -8.66 16.89 18.31
N ARG A 64 -9.25 16.84 19.53
CA ARG A 64 -9.89 18.00 20.13
C ARG A 64 -8.89 19.15 20.32
N ALA A 65 -7.68 18.86 20.79
CA ALA A 65 -6.64 19.90 20.99
C ALA A 65 -6.30 20.61 19.65
N PHE A 66 -6.24 19.89 18.54
CA PHE A 66 -6.09 20.50 17.19
C PHE A 66 -7.27 21.37 16.82
N LEU A 67 -8.50 20.89 17.03
CA LEU A 67 -9.72 21.64 16.65
C LEU A 67 -9.90 22.91 17.47
N VAL A 68 -9.51 22.93 18.75
CA VAL A 68 -9.59 24.13 19.60
C VAL A 68 -8.31 24.99 19.56
N ARG A 69 -7.29 24.59 18.78
CA ARG A 69 -6.01 25.30 18.66
C ARG A 69 -5.32 25.48 20.02
N ASP A 70 -5.22 24.37 20.77
CA ASP A 70 -4.56 24.36 22.10
C ASP A 70 -3.03 24.37 21.97
N PHE A 71 -2.47 25.56 21.77
CA PHE A 71 -1.01 25.74 21.62
C PHE A 71 -0.22 25.56 22.93
N SER A 72 -0.87 25.21 24.03
CA SER A 72 -0.16 24.74 25.23
C SER A 72 0.50 23.39 25.01
N LEU A 73 0.07 22.63 23.96
CA LEU A 73 0.72 21.40 23.53
C LEU A 73 1.69 21.69 22.38
N LEU A 74 2.94 21.26 22.55
CA LEU A 74 4.03 21.48 21.58
C LEU A 74 3.65 20.93 20.19
N TYR A 75 3.08 19.73 20.12
CA TYR A 75 2.68 19.09 18.88
C TYR A 75 1.59 19.88 18.12
N VAL A 76 0.62 20.46 18.83
CA VAL A 76 -0.43 21.30 18.25
C VAL A 76 0.16 22.62 17.73
N PHE A 77 1.10 23.22 18.48
CA PHE A 77 1.82 24.42 18.06
C PHE A 77 2.61 24.20 16.77
N GLU A 78 3.36 23.10 16.66
CA GLU A 78 4.22 22.83 15.51
C GLU A 78 3.46 22.54 14.23
N TYR A 79 2.27 21.93 14.32
CA TYR A 79 1.52 21.42 13.15
C TYR A 79 0.19 22.13 12.88
N SER A 80 -0.14 23.18 13.60
CA SER A 80 -1.34 23.99 13.29
C SER A 80 -1.15 25.47 13.62
N ASN A 81 -2.06 26.30 13.13
CA ASN A 81 -2.19 27.72 13.42
C ASN A 81 -3.66 28.13 13.37
N ARG A 82 -3.97 29.39 13.70
CA ARG A 82 -5.36 29.90 13.74
C ARG A 82 -5.99 30.03 12.35
N SER A 83 -5.21 30.30 11.32
CA SER A 83 -5.66 30.44 9.93
C SER A 83 -5.91 29.09 9.23
N LEU A 84 -5.39 27.98 9.80
CA LEU A 84 -5.53 26.64 9.21
C LEU A 84 -6.99 26.19 9.25
N SER A 85 -7.53 25.72 8.12
CA SER A 85 -8.90 25.20 8.06
C SER A 85 -9.08 23.97 8.96
N ASP A 86 -10.29 23.73 9.46
CA ASP A 86 -10.58 22.59 10.36
C ASP A 86 -10.30 21.24 9.68
N ALA A 87 -10.51 21.12 8.37
CA ALA A 87 -10.19 19.91 7.62
C ALA A 87 -8.69 19.59 7.73
N TYR A 88 -7.81 20.59 7.55
CA TYR A 88 -6.37 20.40 7.69
C TYR A 88 -5.93 20.32 9.15
N ALA A 89 -6.64 20.92 10.09
CA ALA A 89 -6.38 20.70 11.51
C ALA A 89 -6.64 19.25 11.95
N VAL A 90 -7.67 18.61 11.39
CA VAL A 90 -7.89 17.17 11.56
C VAL A 90 -6.74 16.36 10.96
N THR A 91 -6.25 16.72 9.78
CA THR A 91 -5.12 15.99 9.16
C THR A 91 -3.79 16.24 9.85
N ALA A 92 -3.63 17.36 10.52
CA ALA A 92 -2.47 17.66 11.35
C ALA A 92 -2.27 16.64 12.47
N PHE A 93 -3.33 15.94 12.88
CA PHE A 93 -3.24 14.82 13.83
C PHE A 93 -2.19 13.77 13.40
N TRP A 94 -2.06 13.46 12.12
CA TRP A 94 -1.08 12.49 11.60
C TRP A 94 0.06 13.10 10.80
N ALA A 95 0.17 14.43 10.75
CA ALA A 95 1.17 15.12 9.95
C ALA A 95 2.59 15.00 10.50
N GLY A 96 2.73 14.82 11.81
CA GLY A 96 4.01 14.69 12.49
C GLY A 96 4.27 13.31 13.06
N GLN A 97 5.43 13.18 13.70
CA GLN A 97 5.94 11.93 14.21
C GLN A 97 5.05 11.35 15.32
N GLU A 98 4.70 12.16 16.32
CA GLU A 98 3.97 11.78 17.52
C GLU A 98 2.54 11.32 17.19
N GLY A 99 1.82 12.13 16.45
CA GLY A 99 0.44 11.84 16.07
C GLY A 99 0.32 10.70 15.09
N SER A 100 1.25 10.56 14.13
CA SER A 100 1.26 9.40 13.22
C SER A 100 1.54 8.07 13.95
N LEU A 101 2.36 8.09 15.00
CA LEU A 101 2.55 6.92 15.88
C LEU A 101 1.29 6.61 16.69
N LEU A 102 0.60 7.64 17.20
CA LEU A 102 -0.67 7.47 17.90
C LEU A 102 -1.74 6.89 16.98
N LEU A 103 -1.83 7.39 15.74
CA LEU A 103 -2.74 6.81 14.73
C LEU A 103 -2.43 5.34 14.47
N TRP A 104 -1.15 4.98 14.33
CA TRP A 104 -0.73 3.58 14.18
C TRP A 104 -1.14 2.71 15.36
N ALA A 105 -0.85 3.15 16.59
CA ALA A 105 -1.20 2.43 17.81
C ALA A 105 -2.71 2.26 17.96
N TRP A 106 -3.49 3.30 17.65
CA TRP A 106 -4.95 3.27 17.67
C TRP A 106 -5.51 2.29 16.64
N MET A 107 -5.02 2.35 15.39
CA MET A 107 -5.44 1.41 14.34
C MET A 107 -5.06 -0.04 14.67
N LEU A 108 -3.88 -0.27 15.26
CA LEU A 108 -3.46 -1.59 15.72
C LEU A 108 -4.39 -2.14 16.79
N ALA A 109 -4.74 -1.32 17.78
CA ALA A 109 -5.68 -1.72 18.83
C ALA A 109 -7.08 -1.98 18.29
N ALA A 110 -7.55 -1.17 17.33
CA ALA A 110 -8.82 -1.39 16.63
C ALA A 110 -8.82 -2.71 15.84
N CYS A 111 -7.75 -2.98 15.08
CA CYS A 111 -7.59 -4.25 14.36
C CYS A 111 -7.52 -5.44 15.31
N ALA A 112 -6.81 -5.33 16.44
CA ALA A 112 -6.72 -6.37 17.46
C ALA A 112 -8.09 -6.66 18.10
N ALA A 113 -8.83 -5.63 18.49
CA ALA A 113 -10.17 -5.75 19.03
C ALA A 113 -11.14 -6.40 18.03
N LEU A 114 -11.10 -5.96 16.77
CA LEU A 114 -11.93 -6.54 15.71
C LEU A 114 -11.54 -7.99 15.40
N ALA A 115 -10.24 -8.32 15.35
CA ALA A 115 -9.78 -9.69 15.13
C ALA A 115 -10.22 -10.61 16.28
N LEU A 116 -10.11 -10.14 17.52
CA LEU A 116 -10.61 -10.87 18.69
C LEU A 116 -12.12 -11.09 18.57
N PHE A 117 -12.90 -10.06 18.32
CA PHE A 117 -14.35 -10.16 18.15
C PHE A 117 -14.78 -11.18 17.10
N LEU A 118 -14.08 -11.22 15.96
CA LEU A 118 -14.43 -12.09 14.83
C LEU A 118 -13.96 -13.54 15.02
N HIS A 119 -12.87 -13.78 15.76
CA HIS A 119 -12.17 -15.07 15.73
C HIS A 119 -12.11 -15.81 17.10
N HIS A 120 -12.41 -15.17 18.24
CA HIS A 120 -12.28 -15.82 19.58
C HIS A 120 -13.03 -17.15 19.70
N LYS A 121 -14.24 -17.27 19.11
CA LYS A 121 -15.02 -18.52 19.11
C LYS A 121 -14.57 -19.53 18.04
N ARG A 122 -13.92 -19.06 16.96
CA ARG A 122 -13.54 -19.91 15.82
C ARG A 122 -12.17 -20.53 15.98
N LEU A 123 -11.26 -19.84 16.66
CA LEU A 123 -9.87 -20.25 16.84
C LEU A 123 -9.45 -20.16 18.33
N PRO A 124 -10.16 -20.84 19.25
CA PRO A 124 -9.95 -20.67 20.69
C PRO A 124 -8.51 -21.01 21.15
N ASP A 125 -7.82 -21.94 20.45
CA ASP A 125 -6.45 -22.34 20.78
C ASP A 125 -5.39 -21.37 20.21
N LEU A 126 -5.70 -20.66 19.14
CA LEU A 126 -4.79 -19.70 18.52
C LEU A 126 -4.94 -18.30 19.11
N MET A 127 -6.16 -17.94 19.56
CA MET A 127 -6.43 -16.58 20.02
C MET A 127 -5.54 -16.10 21.17
N PRO A 128 -5.25 -16.90 22.21
CA PRO A 128 -4.36 -16.48 23.29
C PRO A 128 -2.95 -16.12 22.77
N TRP A 129 -2.41 -16.92 21.83
CA TRP A 129 -1.13 -16.66 21.20
C TRP A 129 -1.17 -15.44 20.27
N ALA A 130 -2.24 -15.28 19.49
CA ALA A 130 -2.43 -14.10 18.62
C ALA A 130 -2.58 -12.84 19.48
N THR A 131 -3.33 -12.90 20.58
CA THR A 131 -3.47 -11.80 21.54
C THR A 131 -2.13 -11.43 22.16
N PHE A 132 -1.31 -12.42 22.55
CA PHE A 132 0.05 -12.19 23.05
C PHE A 132 0.88 -11.39 22.03
N VAL A 133 0.90 -11.81 20.76
CA VAL A 133 1.69 -11.11 19.71
C VAL A 133 1.15 -9.70 19.47
N LEU A 134 -0.17 -9.52 19.39
CA LEU A 134 -0.79 -8.22 19.14
C LEU A 134 -0.58 -7.24 20.28
N MET A 135 -0.73 -7.70 21.55
CA MET A 135 -0.51 -6.86 22.73
C MET A 135 0.97 -6.52 22.91
N LEU A 136 1.90 -7.43 22.58
CA LEU A 136 3.33 -7.16 22.59
C LEU A 136 3.70 -6.05 21.57
N ASN A 137 3.10 -6.12 20.37
CA ASN A 137 3.27 -5.04 19.37
C ASN A 137 2.68 -3.72 19.88
N SER A 138 1.48 -3.75 20.47
CA SER A 138 0.88 -2.55 21.07
C SER A 138 1.76 -1.96 22.18
N SER A 139 2.37 -2.80 23.03
CA SER A 139 3.30 -2.38 24.09
C SER A 139 4.51 -1.65 23.52
N PHE A 140 5.05 -2.09 22.38
CA PHE A 140 6.17 -1.40 21.71
C PHE A 140 5.78 0.01 21.29
N PHE A 141 4.67 0.19 20.59
CA PHE A 141 4.23 1.53 20.15
C PHE A 141 3.86 2.43 21.35
N LEU A 142 3.24 1.87 22.38
CA LEU A 142 2.91 2.61 23.59
C LEU A 142 4.14 2.98 24.42
N LEU A 143 5.19 2.17 24.42
CA LEU A 143 6.49 2.54 24.99
C LEU A 143 7.04 3.79 24.29
N LEU A 144 7.04 3.81 22.96
CA LEU A 144 7.51 4.96 22.18
C LEU A 144 6.68 6.21 22.46
N LEU A 145 5.35 6.08 22.49
CA LEU A 145 4.43 7.21 22.72
C LEU A 145 4.50 7.78 24.13
N ASN A 146 4.88 7.00 25.13
CA ASN A 146 4.98 7.51 26.51
C ASN A 146 6.37 8.05 26.86
N PHE A 147 7.45 7.48 26.29
CA PHE A 147 8.81 7.73 26.79
C PHE A 147 9.76 8.31 25.76
N VAL A 148 9.41 8.32 24.48
CA VAL A 148 10.32 8.77 23.40
C VAL A 148 9.71 9.88 22.56
N SER A 149 8.43 9.79 22.19
CA SER A 149 7.76 10.70 21.25
C SER A 149 6.32 10.96 21.72
N HIS A 150 6.20 11.85 22.72
CA HIS A 150 4.96 12.05 23.47
C HIS A 150 4.08 13.13 22.85
N PRO A 151 2.87 12.79 22.33
CA PRO A 151 2.01 13.75 21.62
C PRO A 151 1.34 14.82 22.52
N PHE A 152 1.42 14.66 23.83
CA PHE A 152 0.89 15.62 24.82
C PHE A 152 1.98 16.35 25.60
N SER A 153 3.17 16.47 25.03
CA SER A 153 4.24 17.29 25.61
C SER A 153 3.80 18.75 25.68
N ALA A 154 3.98 19.38 26.85
CA ALA A 154 3.67 20.78 27.01
C ALA A 154 4.65 21.66 26.23
N PHE A 155 4.16 22.79 25.74
CA PHE A 155 5.02 23.80 25.12
C PHE A 155 6.00 24.36 26.19
N PRO A 156 7.30 24.43 25.89
CA PRO A 156 8.29 24.92 26.85
C PRO A 156 8.18 26.44 26.99
N GLY A 157 7.62 26.91 28.10
CA GLY A 157 7.47 28.33 28.43
C GLY A 157 6.03 28.83 28.34
N ALA A 158 5.86 30.14 28.10
CA ALA A 158 4.53 30.75 27.96
C ALA A 158 3.82 30.26 26.68
N THR A 159 2.54 29.96 26.78
CA THR A 159 1.73 29.51 25.64
C THR A 159 1.75 30.57 24.53
N PRO A 160 2.16 30.22 23.31
CA PRO A 160 2.19 31.17 22.19
C PRO A 160 0.77 31.62 21.79
N ALA A 161 0.65 32.82 21.24
CA ALA A 161 -0.62 33.35 20.75
C ALA A 161 -1.13 32.62 19.50
N ASP A 162 -0.22 32.10 18.67
CA ASP A 162 -0.51 31.31 17.46
C ASP A 162 0.51 30.20 17.28
N GLY A 163 0.20 29.23 16.42
CA GLY A 163 1.06 28.11 16.10
C GLY A 163 1.93 28.36 14.86
N TYR A 164 2.91 27.45 14.65
CA TYR A 164 3.87 27.54 13.54
C TYR A 164 3.22 27.14 12.19
N GLY A 165 2.13 26.36 12.21
CA GLY A 165 1.37 25.97 11.04
C GLY A 165 1.80 24.65 10.41
N LEU A 166 0.88 24.07 9.65
CA LEU A 166 1.10 22.84 8.90
C LEU A 166 2.05 23.11 7.73
N ASN A 167 2.97 22.15 7.46
CA ASN A 167 3.84 22.23 6.28
C ASN A 167 2.97 22.46 5.02
N PRO A 168 3.30 23.45 4.18
CA PRO A 168 2.56 23.78 2.96
C PRO A 168 2.29 22.59 2.05
N LEU A 169 3.27 21.70 1.82
CA LEU A 169 3.11 20.49 1.01
C LEU A 169 2.03 19.52 1.55
N LEU A 170 1.70 19.63 2.86
CA LEU A 170 0.65 18.81 3.49
C LEU A 170 -0.74 19.46 3.43
N GLN A 171 -0.85 20.71 2.94
CA GLN A 171 -2.11 21.41 2.76
C GLN A 171 -2.76 21.08 1.40
N ASN A 172 -2.85 19.80 1.10
CA ASN A 172 -3.41 19.22 -0.12
C ASN A 172 -4.46 18.14 0.24
N PRO A 173 -5.52 17.96 -0.57
CA PRO A 173 -6.51 16.88 -0.34
C PRO A 173 -5.88 15.47 -0.23
N GLY A 174 -4.74 15.22 -0.89
CA GLY A 174 -3.97 13.99 -0.76
C GLY A 174 -3.60 13.66 0.68
N MET A 175 -3.33 14.68 1.51
CA MET A 175 -3.02 14.51 2.94
C MET A 175 -4.19 13.94 3.74
N ILE A 176 -5.44 14.17 3.32
CA ILE A 176 -6.63 13.66 4.00
C ILE A 176 -6.75 12.15 3.81
N ILE A 177 -6.43 11.63 2.61
CA ILE A 177 -6.81 10.29 2.18
C ILE A 177 -5.61 9.34 2.16
N HIS A 178 -4.44 9.77 1.61
CA HIS A 178 -3.29 8.89 1.39
C HIS A 178 -2.71 8.30 2.67
N PRO A 179 -2.32 9.07 3.73
CA PRO A 179 -1.66 8.48 4.89
C PRO A 179 -2.55 7.51 5.67
N PRO A 180 -3.84 7.81 5.97
CA PRO A 180 -4.72 6.85 6.62
C PRO A 180 -4.93 5.58 5.81
N THR A 181 -5.06 5.69 4.48
CA THR A 181 -5.22 4.54 3.57
C THR A 181 -4.00 3.63 3.62
N LEU A 182 -2.80 4.21 3.56
CA LEU A 182 -1.54 3.48 3.65
C LEU A 182 -1.40 2.77 5.02
N PHE A 183 -1.74 3.45 6.12
CA PHE A 183 -1.68 2.89 7.47
C PHE A 183 -2.66 1.74 7.68
N ILE A 184 -3.88 1.78 7.12
CA ILE A 184 -4.81 0.64 7.13
C ILE A 184 -4.13 -0.59 6.49
N GLY A 185 -3.42 -0.40 5.38
CA GLY A 185 -2.67 -1.45 4.72
C GLY A 185 -1.55 -2.03 5.59
N TYR A 186 -0.70 -1.18 6.15
CA TYR A 186 0.40 -1.57 7.00
C TYR A 186 -0.06 -2.29 8.28
N VAL A 187 -0.93 -1.64 9.02
CA VAL A 187 -1.41 -2.14 10.32
C VAL A 187 -2.25 -3.41 10.15
N GLY A 188 -3.08 -3.47 9.11
CA GLY A 188 -3.92 -4.63 8.86
C GLY A 188 -3.13 -5.91 8.56
N LEU A 189 -1.94 -5.83 7.96
CA LEU A 189 -1.04 -6.96 7.74
C LEU A 189 -0.42 -7.51 9.04
N THR A 190 -0.46 -6.77 10.15
CA THR A 190 -0.09 -7.28 11.49
C THR A 190 -0.98 -8.46 11.90
N ILE A 191 -2.25 -8.50 11.45
CA ILE A 191 -3.16 -9.58 11.83
C ILE A 191 -2.73 -10.94 11.24
N PRO A 192 -2.55 -11.11 9.91
CA PRO A 192 -2.05 -12.38 9.38
C PRO A 192 -0.65 -12.75 9.91
N TYR A 193 0.22 -11.78 10.19
CA TYR A 193 1.50 -12.01 10.86
C TYR A 193 1.31 -12.58 12.27
N ALA A 194 0.46 -11.97 13.10
CA ALA A 194 0.20 -12.42 14.46
C ALA A 194 -0.40 -13.83 14.50
N PHE A 195 -1.32 -14.14 13.58
CA PHE A 195 -1.90 -15.49 13.48
C PHE A 195 -0.90 -16.54 12.94
N ALA A 196 0.00 -16.15 12.05
CA ALA A 196 1.08 -17.02 11.59
C ALA A 196 2.02 -17.41 12.75
N LEU A 197 2.46 -16.41 13.55
CA LEU A 197 3.24 -16.68 14.75
C LEU A 197 2.46 -17.49 15.80
N ALA A 198 1.19 -17.17 15.99
CA ALA A 198 0.32 -17.93 16.88
C ALA A 198 0.25 -19.42 16.48
N ALA A 199 0.13 -19.72 15.18
CA ALA A 199 0.13 -21.08 14.67
C ALA A 199 1.46 -21.81 14.97
N LEU A 200 2.61 -21.12 14.77
CA LEU A 200 3.93 -21.68 15.12
C LEU A 200 4.07 -21.93 16.63
N LEU A 201 3.68 -20.96 17.46
CA LEU A 201 3.77 -21.07 18.91
C LEU A 201 2.82 -22.13 19.47
N ALA A 202 1.60 -22.23 18.97
CA ALA A 202 0.62 -23.25 19.34
C ALA A 202 0.99 -24.66 18.83
N GLY A 203 1.89 -24.77 17.87
CA GLY A 203 2.25 -26.05 17.24
C GLY A 203 1.19 -26.55 16.25
N ARG A 204 0.45 -25.65 15.57
CA ARG A 204 -0.57 -25.99 14.57
C ARG A 204 -0.02 -25.91 13.15
N SER A 205 -0.16 -27.00 12.40
CA SER A 205 0.32 -27.11 11.01
C SER A 205 -0.80 -27.02 9.96
N ASP A 206 -2.05 -26.92 10.40
CA ASP A 206 -3.21 -26.79 9.52
C ASP A 206 -3.27 -25.42 8.83
N SER A 207 -4.14 -25.29 7.84
CA SER A 207 -4.34 -24.04 7.08
C SER A 207 -5.55 -23.24 7.55
N GLU A 208 -6.07 -23.51 8.74
CA GLU A 208 -7.27 -22.83 9.24
C GLU A 208 -6.98 -21.35 9.54
N TRP A 209 -5.83 -21.05 10.15
CA TRP A 209 -5.40 -19.67 10.39
C TRP A 209 -5.35 -18.84 9.10
N ILE A 210 -4.91 -19.42 7.96
CA ILE A 210 -4.93 -18.76 6.65
C ILE A 210 -6.36 -18.49 6.20
N THR A 211 -7.26 -19.47 6.40
CA THR A 211 -8.66 -19.34 6.00
C THR A 211 -9.34 -18.19 6.74
N GLN A 212 -9.07 -18.05 8.03
CA GLN A 212 -9.65 -17.01 8.87
C GLN A 212 -9.02 -15.63 8.63
N THR A 213 -7.72 -15.55 8.36
CA THR A 213 -7.03 -14.27 8.13
C THR A 213 -6.99 -13.84 6.67
N ARG A 214 -7.53 -14.63 5.75
CA ARG A 214 -7.49 -14.34 4.32
C ARG A 214 -8.12 -12.99 3.95
N ILE A 215 -9.24 -12.63 4.54
CA ILE A 215 -9.89 -11.33 4.28
C ILE A 215 -9.00 -10.19 4.76
N TRP A 216 -8.38 -10.33 5.93
CA TRP A 216 -7.39 -9.38 6.43
C TRP A 216 -6.24 -9.17 5.44
N THR A 217 -5.68 -10.27 4.94
CA THR A 217 -4.59 -10.21 3.95
C THR A 217 -5.00 -9.46 2.69
N VAL A 218 -6.15 -9.80 2.10
CA VAL A 218 -6.63 -9.20 0.84
C VAL A 218 -7.00 -7.73 1.02
N VAL A 219 -7.69 -7.39 2.11
CA VAL A 219 -8.11 -6.00 2.39
C VAL A 219 -6.90 -5.13 2.70
N SER A 220 -5.98 -5.59 3.53
CA SER A 220 -4.75 -4.85 3.86
C SER A 220 -3.85 -4.66 2.64
N TRP A 221 -3.69 -5.70 1.82
CA TRP A 221 -2.96 -5.63 0.54
C TRP A 221 -3.57 -4.59 -0.39
N PHE A 222 -4.90 -4.54 -0.47
CA PHE A 222 -5.63 -3.58 -1.30
C PHE A 222 -5.40 -2.14 -0.80
N PHE A 223 -5.61 -1.89 0.50
CA PHE A 223 -5.40 -0.56 1.07
C PHE A 223 -3.95 -0.10 0.96
N LEU A 224 -2.98 -0.99 1.11
CA LEU A 224 -1.57 -0.67 0.90
C LEU A 224 -1.31 -0.28 -0.56
N GLY A 225 -1.83 -1.04 -1.53
CA GLY A 225 -1.68 -0.74 -2.96
C GLY A 225 -2.39 0.56 -3.37
N VAL A 226 -3.61 0.79 -2.89
CA VAL A 226 -4.33 2.06 -3.11
C VAL A 226 -3.60 3.22 -2.44
N GLY A 227 -3.07 3.02 -1.22
CA GLY A 227 -2.25 4.02 -0.54
C GLY A 227 -1.02 4.41 -1.37
N ILE A 228 -0.32 3.44 -1.98
CA ILE A 228 0.81 3.71 -2.88
C ILE A 228 0.36 4.53 -4.10
N LEU A 229 -0.76 4.18 -4.74
CA LEU A 229 -1.28 4.92 -5.90
C LEU A 229 -1.70 6.36 -5.53
N LEU A 230 -2.36 6.55 -4.39
CA LEU A 230 -2.75 7.88 -3.91
C LEU A 230 -1.52 8.74 -3.56
N GLY A 231 -0.45 8.13 -3.03
CA GLY A 231 0.82 8.82 -2.82
C GLY A 231 1.50 9.23 -4.12
N ALA A 232 1.44 8.37 -5.14
CA ALA A 232 1.94 8.67 -6.47
C ALA A 232 1.16 9.81 -7.15
N GLU A 233 -0.18 9.83 -7.00
CA GLU A 233 -1.03 10.92 -7.48
C GLU A 233 -0.72 12.23 -6.75
N TRP A 234 -0.57 12.18 -5.43
CA TRP A 234 -0.20 13.36 -4.64
C TRP A 234 1.17 13.92 -5.04
N ALA A 235 2.19 13.06 -5.20
CA ALA A 235 3.50 13.50 -5.70
C ALA A 235 3.40 14.15 -7.09
N TYR A 236 2.55 13.63 -7.97
CA TYR A 236 2.34 14.12 -9.33
C TYR A 236 1.73 15.52 -9.37
N VAL A 237 0.78 15.82 -8.46
CA VAL A 237 0.10 17.13 -8.44
C VAL A 237 0.77 18.16 -7.55
N GLU A 238 1.60 17.76 -6.57
CA GLU A 238 2.11 18.66 -5.53
C GLU A 238 3.58 19.05 -5.71
N LEU A 239 4.44 18.11 -6.15
CA LEU A 239 5.89 18.34 -6.10
C LEU A 239 6.43 19.16 -7.30
N GLY A 240 5.65 19.39 -8.33
CA GLY A 240 6.03 20.25 -9.46
C GLY A 240 7.11 19.67 -10.40
N TRP A 241 7.59 18.44 -10.16
CA TRP A 241 8.63 17.81 -10.99
C TRP A 241 8.09 17.02 -12.18
N GLY A 242 6.75 16.83 -12.26
CA GLY A 242 6.06 16.22 -13.39
C GLY A 242 6.05 14.70 -13.45
N GLY A 243 6.57 14.03 -12.42
CA GLY A 243 6.52 12.59 -12.29
C GLY A 243 5.67 12.14 -11.10
N TYR A 244 5.32 10.87 -11.07
CA TYR A 244 4.48 10.25 -10.04
C TYR A 244 5.25 9.22 -9.18
N TRP A 245 6.53 8.91 -9.52
CA TRP A 245 7.37 7.95 -8.80
C TRP A 245 8.85 8.28 -8.99
N ALA A 246 9.54 8.59 -7.90
CA ALA A 246 10.94 8.99 -7.90
C ALA A 246 11.91 7.90 -7.46
N TRP A 247 11.44 6.73 -7.04
CA TRP A 247 12.21 5.75 -6.28
C TRP A 247 12.76 6.33 -4.97
N ASP A 248 12.01 7.26 -4.37
CA ASP A 248 12.32 7.77 -3.04
C ASP A 248 12.36 6.64 -2.01
N PRO A 249 13.25 6.69 -1.00
CA PRO A 249 13.36 5.62 0.00
C PRO A 249 12.05 5.28 0.72
N VAL A 250 11.15 6.26 0.92
CA VAL A 250 9.84 6.03 1.57
C VAL A 250 8.82 5.43 0.59
N GLU A 251 8.84 5.84 -0.68
CA GLU A 251 8.09 5.17 -1.74
C GLU A 251 8.49 3.69 -1.83
N ASN A 252 9.80 3.42 -1.90
CA ASN A 252 10.38 2.08 -1.91
C ASN A 252 9.96 1.26 -0.68
N ALA A 253 9.96 1.90 0.51
CA ALA A 253 9.58 1.26 1.76
C ALA A 253 8.11 0.83 1.79
N SER A 254 7.22 1.48 1.03
CA SER A 254 5.83 1.07 0.88
C SER A 254 5.65 -0.04 -0.15
N LEU A 255 6.43 -0.02 -1.22
CA LEU A 255 6.36 -1.00 -2.31
C LEU A 255 6.84 -2.39 -1.87
N MET A 256 7.92 -2.48 -1.10
CA MET A 256 8.52 -3.75 -0.69
C MET A 256 7.55 -4.68 0.06
N PRO A 257 6.86 -4.26 1.14
CA PRO A 257 5.89 -5.10 1.83
C PRO A 257 4.66 -5.41 0.95
N TRP A 258 4.28 -4.55 0.00
CA TRP A 258 3.22 -4.85 -0.96
C TRP A 258 3.63 -5.98 -1.91
N LEU A 259 4.87 -6.01 -2.40
CA LEU A 259 5.41 -7.09 -3.23
C LEU A 259 5.44 -8.43 -2.48
N THR A 260 5.97 -8.44 -1.26
CA THR A 260 6.05 -9.68 -0.44
C THR A 260 4.68 -10.15 0.02
N ALA A 261 3.74 -9.25 0.34
CA ALA A 261 2.35 -9.58 0.62
C ALA A 261 1.64 -10.16 -0.61
N THR A 262 1.97 -9.68 -1.82
CA THR A 262 1.46 -10.23 -3.08
C THR A 262 1.95 -11.67 -3.27
N ALA A 263 3.25 -11.93 -3.06
CA ALA A 263 3.80 -13.28 -3.07
C ALA A 263 3.08 -14.18 -2.04
N PHE A 264 2.95 -13.71 -0.80
CA PHE A 264 2.25 -14.40 0.27
C PHE A 264 0.81 -14.74 -0.10
N MET A 265 0.04 -13.78 -0.60
CA MET A 265 -1.37 -13.96 -0.99
C MET A 265 -1.54 -15.03 -2.06
N HIS A 266 -0.64 -15.12 -3.04
CA HIS A 266 -0.66 -16.16 -4.06
C HIS A 266 -0.22 -17.51 -3.50
N SER A 267 0.81 -17.55 -2.68
CA SER A 267 1.40 -18.76 -2.12
C SER A 267 0.47 -19.49 -1.13
N ILE A 268 -0.28 -18.74 -0.29
CA ILE A 268 -1.25 -19.35 0.65
C ILE A 268 -2.37 -20.10 -0.06
N MET A 269 -2.70 -19.76 -1.31
CA MET A 269 -3.68 -20.53 -2.09
C MET A 269 -3.19 -21.94 -2.39
N ILE A 270 -1.88 -22.12 -2.57
CA ILE A 270 -1.28 -23.44 -2.78
C ILE A 270 -1.25 -24.22 -1.47
N GLN A 271 -0.90 -23.58 -0.36
CA GLN A 271 -0.93 -24.22 0.95
C GLN A 271 -2.34 -24.72 1.29
N GLN A 272 -3.37 -23.90 1.08
CA GLN A 272 -4.76 -24.29 1.35
C GLN A 272 -5.24 -25.49 0.51
N ARG A 273 -4.77 -25.61 -0.73
CA ARG A 273 -5.23 -26.65 -1.67
C ARG A 273 -4.36 -27.91 -1.66
N ARG A 274 -3.06 -27.76 -1.34
CA ARG A 274 -2.04 -28.79 -1.52
C ARG A 274 -1.21 -29.09 -0.29
N GLY A 275 -1.27 -28.27 0.75
CA GLY A 275 -0.40 -28.39 1.92
C GLY A 275 1.08 -28.15 1.62
N MET A 276 1.38 -27.42 0.50
CA MET A 276 2.74 -27.09 0.06
C MET A 276 3.13 -25.69 0.53
N PHE A 277 4.43 -25.36 0.47
CA PHE A 277 4.99 -24.02 0.72
C PHE A 277 4.79 -23.46 2.13
N LYS A 278 4.59 -24.32 3.14
CA LYS A 278 4.33 -23.88 4.52
C LYS A 278 5.47 -23.03 5.09
N ILE A 279 6.73 -23.48 4.95
CA ILE A 279 7.91 -22.73 5.40
C ILE A 279 7.99 -21.39 4.66
N TRP A 280 7.83 -21.42 3.33
CA TRP A 280 7.85 -20.23 2.50
C TRP A 280 6.82 -19.18 2.93
N ASN A 281 5.59 -19.62 3.19
CA ASN A 281 4.51 -18.73 3.61
C ASN A 281 4.75 -18.10 4.99
N MET A 282 5.26 -18.89 5.94
CA MET A 282 5.65 -18.36 7.25
C MET A 282 6.77 -17.33 7.12
N SER A 283 7.79 -17.62 6.33
CA SER A 283 8.91 -16.69 6.09
C SER A 283 8.45 -15.42 5.37
N LEU A 284 7.58 -15.54 4.34
CA LEU A 284 7.05 -14.39 3.61
C LEU A 284 6.28 -13.43 4.52
N ILE A 285 5.39 -13.93 5.37
CA ILE A 285 4.58 -13.04 6.22
C ILE A 285 5.42 -12.38 7.33
N ILE A 286 6.41 -13.10 7.88
CA ILE A 286 7.37 -12.55 8.83
C ILE A 286 8.20 -11.45 8.16
N PHE A 287 8.71 -11.72 6.95
CA PHE A 287 9.49 -10.75 6.20
C PHE A 287 8.64 -9.56 5.73
N THR A 288 7.38 -9.78 5.37
CA THR A 288 6.44 -8.70 5.05
C THR A 288 6.27 -7.77 6.25
N TYR A 289 6.07 -8.32 7.45
CA TYR A 289 5.93 -7.50 8.65
C TYR A 289 7.24 -6.79 9.02
N PHE A 290 8.37 -7.45 8.88
CA PHE A 290 9.68 -6.81 9.01
C PHE A 290 9.81 -5.59 8.08
N LEU A 291 9.42 -5.72 6.79
CA LEU A 291 9.47 -4.62 5.82
C LEU A 291 8.50 -3.48 6.15
N ILE A 292 7.36 -3.77 6.76
CA ILE A 292 6.42 -2.74 7.25
C ILE A 292 7.10 -1.90 8.36
N ILE A 293 7.74 -2.55 9.32
CA ILE A 293 8.46 -1.85 10.38
C ILE A 293 9.71 -1.16 9.84
N PHE A 294 10.38 -1.74 8.84
CA PHE A 294 11.46 -1.08 8.10
C PHE A 294 11.01 0.22 7.44
N GLY A 295 9.82 0.25 6.82
CA GLY A 295 9.24 1.49 6.27
C GLY A 295 9.06 2.56 7.36
N THR A 296 8.58 2.16 8.53
CA THR A 296 8.45 3.05 9.69
C THR A 296 9.81 3.53 10.21
N PHE A 297 10.81 2.67 10.19
CA PHE A 297 12.20 3.01 10.53
C PHE A 297 12.77 4.06 9.56
N ILE A 298 12.62 3.87 8.24
CA ILE A 298 13.12 4.81 7.23
C ILE A 298 12.53 6.20 7.41
N THR A 299 11.22 6.31 7.62
CA THR A 299 10.53 7.60 7.79
C THR A 299 10.93 8.35 9.06
N ARG A 300 11.39 7.65 10.12
CA ARG A 300 11.59 8.22 11.46
C ARG A 300 13.04 8.20 11.95
N SER A 301 13.95 7.51 11.28
CA SER A 301 15.36 7.44 11.71
C SER A 301 16.19 8.65 11.27
N GLY A 302 15.79 9.32 10.18
CA GLY A 302 16.57 10.36 9.53
C GLY A 302 17.92 9.87 8.98
N LEU A 303 18.14 8.56 8.90
CA LEU A 303 19.37 7.96 8.34
C LEU A 303 19.43 8.08 6.82
N ILE A 304 18.29 8.02 6.15
CA ILE A 304 18.18 8.11 4.71
C ILE A 304 17.39 9.38 4.37
N SER A 305 17.94 10.22 3.49
CA SER A 305 17.29 11.46 3.06
C SER A 305 16.08 11.13 2.19
N SER A 306 14.93 11.71 2.53
CA SER A 306 13.68 11.61 1.80
C SER A 306 12.84 12.85 2.06
N VAL A 307 12.03 13.26 1.08
CA VAL A 307 11.04 14.34 1.24
C VAL A 307 9.91 13.95 2.20
N HIS A 308 9.75 12.67 2.49
CA HIS A 308 8.75 12.10 3.39
C HIS A 308 9.28 11.81 4.81
N ALA A 309 10.57 12.08 5.09
CA ALA A 309 11.15 11.79 6.39
C ALA A 309 10.83 12.90 7.40
N PHE A 310 10.49 12.51 8.64
CA PHE A 310 10.23 13.44 9.75
C PHE A 310 11.48 14.10 10.35
N GLY A 311 12.66 13.79 9.83
CA GLY A 311 13.93 14.27 10.37
C GLY A 311 14.61 13.25 11.31
N LYS A 312 15.78 13.62 11.83
CA LYS A 312 16.56 12.76 12.73
C LYS A 312 15.90 12.68 14.10
N SER A 313 15.69 11.45 14.60
CA SER A 313 15.15 11.22 15.92
C SER A 313 15.74 9.95 16.56
N SER A 314 15.66 9.87 17.90
CA SER A 314 16.06 8.69 18.67
C SER A 314 15.21 7.44 18.39
N LEU A 315 14.03 7.60 17.77
CA LEU A 315 13.13 6.50 17.41
C LEU A 315 13.80 5.47 16.50
N GLY A 316 14.74 5.90 15.65
CA GLY A 316 15.45 5.01 14.73
C GLY A 316 16.07 3.80 15.44
N THR A 317 16.72 4.00 16.58
CA THR A 317 17.34 2.92 17.34
C THR A 317 16.31 1.91 17.87
N PHE A 318 15.18 2.39 18.40
CA PHE A 318 14.12 1.52 18.91
C PHE A 318 13.50 0.68 17.79
N PHE A 319 13.22 1.29 16.64
CA PHE A 319 12.71 0.56 15.48
C PHE A 319 13.71 -0.46 14.94
N LEU A 320 15.01 -0.13 14.92
CA LEU A 320 16.06 -1.05 14.49
C LEU A 320 16.12 -2.30 15.38
N VAL A 321 16.11 -2.12 16.70
CA VAL A 321 16.08 -3.23 17.66
C VAL A 321 14.80 -4.05 17.49
N PHE A 322 13.66 -3.41 17.36
CA PHE A 322 12.38 -4.10 17.19
C PHE A 322 12.32 -4.92 15.89
N MET A 323 12.79 -4.36 14.78
CA MET A 323 12.90 -5.08 13.50
C MET A 323 13.80 -6.33 13.64
N PHE A 324 14.96 -6.18 14.28
CA PHE A 324 15.87 -7.29 14.48
C PHE A 324 15.22 -8.39 15.32
N LEU A 325 14.50 -8.04 16.39
CA LEU A 325 13.77 -9.00 17.21
C LEU A 325 12.65 -9.71 16.43
N ILE A 326 11.87 -8.99 15.61
CA ILE A 326 10.83 -9.58 14.76
C ILE A 326 11.44 -10.64 13.84
N LEU A 327 12.52 -10.28 13.15
CA LEU A 327 13.16 -11.17 12.18
C LEU A 327 13.80 -12.37 12.88
N LEU A 328 14.60 -12.13 13.92
CA LEU A 328 15.30 -13.17 14.67
C LEU A 328 14.32 -14.17 15.31
N LEU A 329 13.36 -13.67 16.08
CA LEU A 329 12.41 -14.53 16.81
C LEU A 329 11.43 -15.21 15.85
N GLY A 330 11.01 -14.52 14.79
CA GLY A 330 10.15 -15.09 13.76
C GLY A 330 10.81 -16.23 13.01
N LEU A 331 12.03 -16.04 12.52
CA LEU A 331 12.79 -17.08 11.83
C LEU A 331 13.21 -18.21 12.77
N ALA A 332 13.58 -17.90 14.02
CA ALA A 332 13.85 -18.92 15.04
C ALA A 332 12.60 -19.79 15.29
N ALA A 333 11.41 -19.23 15.33
CA ALA A 333 10.17 -19.98 15.46
C ALA A 333 9.91 -20.90 14.25
N VAL A 334 10.20 -20.45 13.03
CA VAL A 334 10.11 -21.28 11.81
C VAL A 334 11.11 -22.44 11.88
N VAL A 335 12.36 -22.18 12.24
CA VAL A 335 13.40 -23.24 12.39
C VAL A 335 13.03 -24.22 13.48
N TRP A 336 12.57 -23.74 14.64
CA TRP A 336 12.10 -24.59 15.74
C TRP A 336 10.97 -25.54 15.32
N ARG A 337 10.04 -25.05 14.52
CA ARG A 337 8.85 -25.79 14.06
C ARG A 337 9.01 -26.43 12.67
N ARG A 338 10.22 -26.45 12.09
CA ARG A 338 10.47 -26.92 10.72
C ARG A 338 9.91 -28.32 10.41
N LYS A 339 9.99 -29.24 11.36
CA LYS A 339 9.44 -30.61 11.21
C LYS A 339 7.94 -30.63 11.01
N MET A 340 7.20 -29.71 11.64
CA MET A 340 5.76 -29.55 11.52
C MET A 340 5.36 -28.92 10.18
N LEU A 341 6.25 -28.14 9.59
CA LEU A 341 6.03 -27.39 8.35
C LEU A 341 6.38 -28.19 7.08
N VAL A 342 6.70 -29.48 7.22
CA VAL A 342 6.99 -30.34 6.07
C VAL A 342 5.80 -30.35 5.12
N ALA A 343 6.08 -30.24 3.82
CA ALA A 343 5.06 -30.26 2.78
C ALA A 343 4.41 -31.64 2.67
N GLN A 344 3.09 -31.68 2.54
CA GLN A 344 2.34 -32.93 2.36
C GLN A 344 2.41 -33.46 0.94
N ASN A 345 2.69 -32.59 -0.02
CA ASN A 345 2.79 -32.90 -1.43
C ASN A 345 4.05 -32.23 -2.01
N HIS A 346 4.62 -32.84 -3.05
CA HIS A 346 5.78 -32.33 -3.79
C HIS A 346 5.37 -31.82 -5.17
N LEU A 347 6.23 -31.00 -5.79
CA LEU A 347 6.07 -30.57 -7.16
C LEU A 347 6.15 -31.79 -8.09
N GLN A 348 5.09 -32.01 -8.86
CA GLN A 348 4.99 -33.16 -9.76
C GLN A 348 5.48 -32.85 -11.17
N SER A 349 5.50 -31.57 -11.57
CA SER A 349 5.95 -31.12 -12.89
C SER A 349 6.55 -29.72 -12.81
N PRO A 350 7.66 -29.44 -13.49
CA PRO A 350 8.24 -28.10 -13.58
C PRO A 350 7.34 -27.15 -14.36
N VAL A 351 6.49 -27.67 -15.26
CA VAL A 351 5.51 -26.88 -16.02
C VAL A 351 4.12 -27.16 -15.52
N SER A 352 3.82 -26.67 -14.35
CA SER A 352 2.51 -26.79 -13.70
C SER A 352 2.11 -25.46 -13.08
N ARG A 353 0.84 -25.33 -12.70
CA ARG A 353 0.37 -24.14 -12.00
C ARG A 353 1.10 -23.94 -10.66
N GLU A 354 1.40 -25.03 -9.96
CA GLU A 354 2.13 -25.01 -8.70
C GLU A 354 3.57 -24.43 -8.89
N SER A 355 4.27 -24.84 -9.93
CA SER A 355 5.60 -24.32 -10.26
C SER A 355 5.55 -22.85 -10.69
N ALA A 356 4.52 -22.44 -11.43
CA ALA A 356 4.31 -21.04 -11.79
C ALA A 356 4.10 -20.16 -10.55
N PHE A 357 3.39 -20.63 -9.51
CA PHE A 357 3.25 -19.92 -8.25
C PHE A 357 4.55 -19.86 -7.43
N LEU A 358 5.38 -20.91 -7.50
CA LEU A 358 6.71 -20.86 -6.88
C LEU A 358 7.60 -19.83 -7.58
N LEU A 359 7.62 -19.83 -8.92
CA LEU A 359 8.34 -18.83 -9.71
C LEU A 359 7.85 -17.41 -9.42
N ASN A 360 6.54 -17.22 -9.31
CA ASN A 360 5.92 -15.95 -8.91
C ASN A 360 6.46 -15.46 -7.55
N ASN A 361 6.57 -16.35 -6.56
CA ASN A 361 7.11 -16.00 -5.26
C ASN A 361 8.59 -15.57 -5.35
N ILE A 362 9.38 -16.29 -6.15
CA ILE A 362 10.79 -15.95 -6.36
C ILE A 362 10.93 -14.59 -7.03
N ILE A 363 10.13 -14.32 -8.07
CA ILE A 363 10.15 -13.04 -8.81
C ILE A 363 9.77 -11.87 -7.88
N PHE A 364 8.69 -11.99 -7.11
CA PHE A 364 8.32 -10.93 -6.17
C PHE A 364 9.35 -10.72 -5.06
N SER A 365 9.96 -11.81 -4.58
CA SER A 365 11.04 -11.72 -3.59
C SER A 365 12.29 -11.06 -4.18
N ALA A 366 12.62 -11.34 -5.44
CA ALA A 366 13.73 -10.71 -6.15
C ALA A 366 13.48 -9.20 -6.36
N LEU A 367 12.26 -8.81 -6.78
CA LEU A 367 11.87 -7.40 -6.87
C LEU A 367 11.99 -6.70 -5.51
N ALA A 368 11.43 -7.28 -4.46
CA ALA A 368 11.51 -6.71 -3.11
C ALA A 368 12.97 -6.60 -2.62
N PHE A 369 13.80 -7.61 -2.91
CA PHE A 369 15.21 -7.60 -2.55
C PHE A 369 16.01 -6.52 -3.30
N THR A 370 15.80 -6.35 -4.60
CA THR A 370 16.50 -5.32 -5.38
C THR A 370 16.14 -3.91 -4.93
N VAL A 371 14.87 -3.70 -4.58
CA VAL A 371 14.41 -2.42 -4.02
C VAL A 371 14.99 -2.20 -2.63
N PHE A 372 15.00 -3.22 -1.77
CA PHE A 372 15.60 -3.17 -0.43
C PHE A 372 17.10 -2.86 -0.51
N TRP A 373 17.84 -3.58 -1.38
CA TRP A 373 19.27 -3.38 -1.59
C TRP A 373 19.59 -1.95 -2.01
N GLY A 374 18.92 -1.43 -3.06
CA GLY A 374 19.14 -0.07 -3.53
C GLY A 374 18.80 0.99 -2.48
N THR A 375 17.74 0.76 -1.68
CA THR A 375 17.31 1.68 -0.62
C THR A 375 18.27 1.71 0.57
N THR A 376 18.88 0.56 0.93
CA THR A 376 19.82 0.46 2.05
C THR A 376 21.28 0.73 1.63
N PHE A 377 21.58 0.70 0.35
CA PHE A 377 22.93 0.86 -0.18
C PHE A 377 23.65 2.14 0.27
N PRO A 378 23.00 3.32 0.36
CA PRO A 378 23.66 4.53 0.89
C PRO A 378 24.22 4.36 2.30
N VAL A 379 23.49 3.66 3.18
CA VAL A 379 23.93 3.37 4.56
C VAL A 379 25.06 2.35 4.55
N LEU A 380 24.96 1.29 3.74
CA LEU A 380 26.01 0.28 3.62
C LEU A 380 27.32 0.87 3.07
N SER A 381 27.23 1.75 2.07
CA SER A 381 28.41 2.41 1.50
C SER A 381 29.07 3.37 2.49
N GLU A 382 28.28 4.06 3.30
CA GLU A 382 28.78 4.95 4.35
C GLU A 382 29.54 4.15 5.43
N ILE A 383 28.98 3.02 5.89
CA ILE A 383 29.63 2.15 6.88
C ILE A 383 30.93 1.52 6.33
N THR A 384 30.93 1.08 5.05
CA THR A 384 32.04 0.32 4.49
C THR A 384 33.15 1.17 3.87
N LYS A 385 32.78 2.34 3.30
CA LYS A 385 33.68 3.21 2.55
C LYS A 385 33.81 4.63 3.11
N GLY A 386 33.05 4.96 4.16
CA GLY A 386 32.98 6.32 4.71
C GLY A 386 32.30 7.35 3.81
N VAL A 387 31.73 6.92 2.67
CA VAL A 387 31.09 7.79 1.70
C VAL A 387 29.67 7.31 1.40
N LYS A 388 28.70 8.22 1.48
CA LYS A 388 27.30 7.96 1.20
C LYS A 388 27.04 7.98 -0.31
N ILE A 389 26.88 6.80 -0.93
CA ILE A 389 26.62 6.66 -2.36
C ILE A 389 25.11 6.46 -2.56
N THR A 390 24.43 7.44 -3.16
CA THR A 390 23.01 7.36 -3.47
C THR A 390 22.75 6.53 -4.73
N VAL A 391 21.63 5.79 -4.72
CA VAL A 391 21.19 4.96 -5.85
C VAL A 391 19.96 5.60 -6.46
N GLY A 392 20.05 6.03 -7.71
CA GLY A 392 18.97 6.73 -8.41
C GLY A 392 18.07 5.80 -9.26
N ALA A 393 17.06 6.39 -9.90
CA ALA A 393 16.07 5.72 -10.74
C ALA A 393 16.68 4.82 -11.84
N GLY A 394 17.86 5.19 -12.36
CA GLY A 394 18.56 4.40 -13.38
C GLY A 394 18.90 2.98 -12.93
N PHE A 395 19.29 2.79 -11.67
CA PHE A 395 19.53 1.46 -11.12
C PHE A 395 18.24 0.66 -11.00
N TYR A 396 17.22 1.25 -10.34
CA TYR A 396 15.96 0.56 -10.10
C TYR A 396 15.27 0.16 -11.41
N ASN A 397 15.23 1.06 -12.40
CA ASN A 397 14.61 0.78 -13.69
C ASN A 397 15.38 -0.31 -14.46
N ARG A 398 16.72 -0.26 -14.47
CA ARG A 398 17.55 -1.24 -15.19
C ARG A 398 17.38 -2.66 -14.65
N VAL A 399 17.21 -2.80 -13.33
CA VAL A 399 17.08 -4.13 -12.69
C VAL A 399 15.62 -4.58 -12.63
N ASN A 400 14.70 -3.71 -12.21
CA ASN A 400 13.32 -4.14 -11.94
C ASN A 400 12.47 -4.28 -13.21
N VAL A 401 12.70 -3.49 -14.27
CA VAL A 401 11.90 -3.59 -15.50
C VAL A 401 12.01 -4.95 -16.16
N PRO A 402 13.21 -5.54 -16.39
CA PRO A 402 13.30 -6.90 -16.92
C PRO A 402 12.60 -7.96 -16.07
N ILE A 403 12.75 -7.87 -14.74
CA ILE A 403 12.09 -8.80 -13.81
C ILE A 403 10.56 -8.65 -13.88
N ALA A 404 10.05 -7.42 -13.96
CA ALA A 404 8.63 -7.15 -14.11
C ALA A 404 8.07 -7.66 -15.45
N LEU A 405 8.83 -7.59 -16.55
CA LEU A 405 8.44 -8.16 -17.84
C LEU A 405 8.28 -9.70 -17.76
N VAL A 406 9.19 -10.39 -17.06
CA VAL A 406 9.04 -11.83 -16.80
C VAL A 406 7.80 -12.12 -15.96
N LEU A 407 7.51 -11.27 -14.95
CA LEU A 407 6.28 -11.38 -14.16
C LEU A 407 5.03 -11.23 -15.02
N MET A 408 5.01 -10.28 -15.97
CA MET A 408 3.89 -10.08 -16.88
C MET A 408 3.63 -11.31 -17.75
N VAL A 409 4.67 -11.95 -18.29
CA VAL A 409 4.54 -13.22 -19.02
C VAL A 409 3.93 -14.30 -18.10
N LEU A 410 4.40 -14.39 -16.87
CA LEU A 410 3.88 -15.35 -15.90
C LEU A 410 2.39 -15.11 -15.60
N ILE A 411 1.97 -13.85 -15.42
CA ILE A 411 0.57 -13.46 -15.22
C ILE A 411 -0.28 -13.90 -16.42
N GLY A 412 0.23 -13.74 -17.65
CA GLY A 412 -0.48 -14.13 -18.86
C GLY A 412 -0.58 -15.65 -19.06
N VAL A 413 0.45 -16.41 -18.72
CA VAL A 413 0.50 -17.86 -18.97
C VAL A 413 -0.12 -18.69 -17.84
N CYS A 414 0.11 -18.29 -16.57
CA CYS A 414 -0.31 -19.08 -15.40
C CYS A 414 -1.82 -19.46 -15.36
N PRO A 415 -2.77 -18.62 -15.74
CA PRO A 415 -4.19 -18.98 -15.76
C PRO A 415 -4.50 -20.17 -16.69
N LEU A 416 -3.73 -20.33 -17.78
CA LEU A 416 -3.92 -21.37 -18.79
C LEU A 416 -3.34 -22.73 -18.37
N LEU A 417 -2.38 -22.73 -17.40
CA LEU A 417 -1.75 -23.96 -16.91
C LEU A 417 -2.73 -24.84 -16.13
N ALA A 418 -2.53 -26.15 -16.24
CA ALA A 418 -3.30 -27.14 -15.48
C ALA A 418 -2.70 -27.34 -14.08
N TRP A 419 -3.50 -27.89 -13.16
CA TRP A 419 -3.07 -28.38 -11.87
C TRP A 419 -2.54 -29.82 -12.02
N ARG A 420 -1.40 -30.15 -11.43
CA ARG A 420 -0.83 -31.51 -11.35
C ARG A 420 -0.37 -32.15 -12.64
N SER A 421 -0.70 -31.64 -13.80
CA SER A 421 -0.29 -32.27 -15.07
C SER A 421 0.78 -31.45 -15.79
N PRO A 422 1.68 -32.14 -16.50
CA PRO A 422 2.55 -31.47 -17.46
C PRO A 422 1.70 -30.76 -18.53
N VAL A 423 2.32 -29.88 -19.31
CA VAL A 423 1.67 -29.12 -20.39
C VAL A 423 0.88 -30.08 -21.27
N GLY A 424 -0.45 -30.09 -21.10
CA GLY A 424 -1.30 -30.95 -21.88
C GLY A 424 -1.82 -30.25 -23.14
N ARG A 425 -2.43 -31.00 -24.05
CA ARG A 425 -3.07 -30.53 -25.30
C ARG A 425 -3.95 -29.27 -25.08
N LYS A 426 -4.44 -29.06 -23.84
CA LYS A 426 -5.25 -27.91 -23.45
C LYS A 426 -4.51 -26.57 -23.55
N VAL A 427 -3.26 -26.49 -23.10
CA VAL A 427 -2.46 -25.25 -23.17
C VAL A 427 -2.19 -24.87 -24.62
N PHE A 428 -1.83 -25.85 -25.45
CA PHE A 428 -1.60 -25.62 -26.88
C PHE A 428 -2.86 -25.14 -27.63
N ARG A 429 -4.05 -25.51 -27.16
CA ARG A 429 -5.32 -25.03 -27.71
C ARG A 429 -5.67 -23.62 -27.26
N ASP A 430 -5.34 -23.25 -26.02
CA ASP A 430 -5.80 -22.01 -25.39
C ASP A 430 -4.80 -20.86 -25.50
N LEU A 431 -3.51 -21.14 -25.77
CA LEU A 431 -2.43 -20.16 -25.88
C LEU A 431 -2.39 -19.39 -27.21
N PRO A 432 -2.80 -19.93 -28.38
CA PRO A 432 -2.66 -19.21 -29.64
C PRO A 432 -3.36 -17.86 -29.70
N LEU A 433 -4.58 -17.72 -29.17
CA LEU A 433 -5.29 -16.44 -29.14
C LEU A 433 -4.56 -15.39 -28.28
N PRO A 434 -4.15 -15.66 -27.03
CA PRO A 434 -3.33 -14.72 -26.26
C PRO A 434 -2.02 -14.33 -26.96
N LEU A 435 -1.33 -15.26 -27.61
CA LEU A 435 -0.11 -14.97 -28.37
C LEU A 435 -0.38 -14.11 -29.61
N ALA A 436 -1.45 -14.36 -30.32
CA ALA A 436 -1.85 -13.52 -31.47
C ALA A 436 -2.15 -12.09 -31.01
N LEU A 437 -2.90 -11.93 -29.92
CA LEU A 437 -3.18 -10.62 -29.34
C LEU A 437 -1.90 -9.92 -28.84
N SER A 438 -0.96 -10.68 -28.27
CA SER A 438 0.37 -10.18 -27.87
C SER A 438 1.16 -9.64 -29.08
N ALA A 439 1.19 -10.37 -30.17
CA ALA A 439 1.82 -9.93 -31.43
C ALA A 439 1.13 -8.68 -32.00
N ILE A 440 -0.21 -8.63 -32.00
CA ILE A 440 -0.99 -7.45 -32.41
C ILE A 440 -0.68 -6.25 -31.51
N GLY A 441 -0.58 -6.45 -30.19
CA GLY A 441 -0.20 -5.40 -29.24
C GLY A 441 1.19 -4.81 -29.53
N ALA A 442 2.18 -5.67 -29.81
CA ALA A 442 3.52 -5.25 -30.20
C ALA A 442 3.52 -4.49 -31.54
N ALA A 443 2.85 -5.04 -32.55
CA ALA A 443 2.74 -4.43 -33.88
C ALA A 443 2.01 -3.08 -33.83
N GLY A 444 0.92 -2.97 -33.07
CA GLY A 444 0.18 -1.73 -32.86
C GLY A 444 1.00 -0.66 -32.17
N ALA A 445 1.76 -1.01 -31.12
CA ALA A 445 2.67 -0.10 -30.45
C ALA A 445 3.77 0.41 -31.43
N TYR A 446 4.35 -0.49 -32.20
CA TYR A 446 5.37 -0.11 -33.20
C TYR A 446 4.80 0.77 -34.31
N ALA A 447 3.61 0.44 -34.82
CA ALA A 447 2.91 1.21 -35.87
C ALA A 447 2.49 2.60 -35.38
N SER A 448 2.20 2.77 -34.08
CA SER A 448 1.91 4.10 -33.48
C SER A 448 3.14 4.95 -33.23
N GLY A 449 4.33 4.52 -33.70
CA GLY A 449 5.58 5.29 -33.60
C GLY A 449 6.39 5.03 -32.32
N ILE A 450 5.96 4.13 -31.45
CA ILE A 450 6.72 3.76 -30.25
C ILE A 450 7.96 2.96 -30.66
N ARG A 451 9.15 3.40 -30.22
CA ARG A 451 10.43 2.72 -30.51
C ARG A 451 11.13 2.21 -29.24
N ASN A 452 10.63 2.56 -28.08
CA ASN A 452 11.16 2.06 -26.79
C ASN A 452 10.78 0.57 -26.63
N THR A 453 11.79 -0.30 -26.56
CA THR A 453 11.61 -1.76 -26.51
C THR A 453 10.82 -2.19 -25.27
N ALA A 454 11.11 -1.60 -24.09
CA ALA A 454 10.39 -1.95 -22.86
C ALA A 454 8.90 -1.61 -22.98
N THR A 455 8.55 -0.44 -23.53
CA THR A 455 7.16 -0.04 -23.78
C THR A 455 6.47 -0.99 -24.74
N ILE A 456 7.12 -1.38 -25.84
CA ILE A 456 6.55 -2.34 -26.80
C ILE A 456 6.28 -3.70 -26.13
N LEU A 457 7.22 -4.19 -25.31
CA LEU A 457 7.05 -5.45 -24.59
C LEU A 457 5.93 -5.36 -23.55
N VAL A 458 5.80 -4.23 -22.83
CA VAL A 458 4.68 -4.02 -21.91
C VAL A 458 3.34 -4.04 -22.65
N MET A 459 3.21 -3.39 -23.80
CA MET A 459 1.98 -3.41 -24.60
C MET A 459 1.67 -4.83 -25.11
N SER A 460 2.69 -5.53 -25.58
CA SER A 460 2.62 -6.92 -26.01
C SER A 460 2.11 -7.85 -24.89
N PHE A 461 2.77 -7.81 -23.73
CA PHE A 461 2.42 -8.69 -22.62
C PHE A 461 1.10 -8.26 -21.92
N SER A 462 0.74 -6.99 -21.97
CA SER A 462 -0.59 -6.52 -21.57
C SER A 462 -1.68 -7.19 -22.42
N ALA A 463 -1.51 -7.23 -23.73
CA ALA A 463 -2.43 -7.91 -24.63
C ALA A 463 -2.45 -9.43 -24.41
N LEU A 464 -1.30 -10.06 -24.08
CA LEU A 464 -1.22 -11.47 -23.68
C LEU A 464 -2.08 -11.75 -22.44
N ILE A 465 -1.94 -10.92 -21.39
CA ILE A 465 -2.70 -11.09 -20.15
C ILE A 465 -4.19 -10.93 -20.40
N LEU A 466 -4.60 -9.88 -21.11
CA LEU A 466 -6.01 -9.65 -21.45
C LEU A 466 -6.58 -10.80 -22.27
N GLY A 467 -5.84 -11.31 -23.25
CA GLY A 467 -6.22 -12.47 -24.04
C GLY A 467 -6.44 -13.72 -23.19
N SER A 468 -5.55 -13.98 -22.24
CA SER A 468 -5.68 -15.13 -21.33
C SER A 468 -6.89 -15.00 -20.39
N VAL A 469 -7.13 -13.78 -19.88
CA VAL A 469 -8.32 -13.50 -19.07
C VAL A 469 -9.60 -13.70 -19.90
N LEU A 470 -9.64 -13.22 -21.14
CA LEU A 470 -10.78 -13.41 -22.06
C LEU A 470 -11.05 -14.89 -22.31
N VAL A 471 -10.02 -15.69 -22.58
CA VAL A 471 -10.16 -17.15 -22.74
C VAL A 471 -10.79 -17.79 -21.50
N GLU A 472 -10.35 -17.42 -20.32
CA GLU A 472 -10.87 -17.96 -19.06
C GLU A 472 -12.33 -17.55 -18.78
N PHE A 473 -12.70 -16.29 -19.10
CA PHE A 473 -14.10 -15.84 -19.00
C PHE A 473 -14.98 -16.54 -20.04
N TYR A 474 -14.54 -16.60 -21.29
CA TYR A 474 -15.28 -17.26 -22.38
C TYR A 474 -15.55 -18.73 -22.07
N ARG A 475 -14.55 -19.48 -21.61
CA ARG A 475 -14.68 -20.89 -21.23
C ARG A 475 -15.63 -21.11 -20.05
N GLY A 476 -15.55 -20.26 -19.04
CA GLY A 476 -16.48 -20.31 -17.91
C GLY A 476 -17.92 -20.02 -18.35
N ALA A 477 -18.10 -19.02 -19.19
CA ALA A 477 -19.41 -18.63 -19.70
C ALA A 477 -20.03 -19.68 -20.65
N THR A 478 -19.23 -20.26 -21.55
CA THR A 478 -19.72 -21.33 -22.46
C THR A 478 -20.11 -22.58 -21.66
N ALA A 479 -19.30 -23.01 -20.70
CA ALA A 479 -19.64 -24.15 -19.83
C ALA A 479 -20.96 -23.93 -19.08
N LEU A 480 -21.22 -22.72 -18.60
CA LEU A 480 -22.49 -22.40 -17.93
C LEU A 480 -23.65 -22.29 -18.91
N ARG A 481 -23.42 -21.71 -20.09
CA ARG A 481 -24.41 -21.60 -21.15
C ARG A 481 -24.91 -23.00 -21.58
N ASP A 482 -24.00 -23.93 -21.81
CA ASP A 482 -24.30 -25.27 -22.25
C ASP A 482 -25.13 -26.05 -21.18
N LEU A 483 -24.88 -25.78 -19.89
CA LEU A 483 -25.64 -26.37 -18.79
C LEU A 483 -27.02 -25.72 -18.55
N SER A 484 -27.13 -24.39 -18.72
CA SER A 484 -28.29 -23.61 -18.26
C SER A 484 -29.04 -22.89 -19.36
N LYS A 485 -28.63 -23.05 -20.64
CA LYS A 485 -29.17 -22.35 -21.83
C LYS A 485 -29.23 -20.81 -21.69
N THR A 486 -28.40 -20.26 -20.76
CA THR A 486 -28.35 -18.82 -20.52
C THR A 486 -27.55 -18.10 -21.62
N PRO A 487 -27.99 -16.94 -22.16
CA PRO A 487 -27.22 -16.15 -23.12
C PRO A 487 -25.77 -15.87 -22.66
N LEU A 488 -24.80 -15.89 -23.55
CA LEU A 488 -23.38 -15.83 -23.26
C LEU A 488 -22.97 -14.63 -22.34
N PRO A 489 -23.43 -13.39 -22.58
CA PRO A 489 -23.08 -12.27 -21.70
C PRO A 489 -23.59 -12.46 -20.25
N LEU A 490 -24.83 -12.94 -20.12
CA LEU A 490 -25.42 -13.20 -18.82
C LEU A 490 -24.75 -14.40 -18.13
N ALA A 491 -24.33 -15.41 -18.89
CA ALA A 491 -23.55 -16.54 -18.39
C ALA A 491 -22.20 -16.08 -17.87
N ALA A 492 -21.50 -15.14 -18.52
CA ALA A 492 -20.25 -14.57 -18.05
C ALA A 492 -20.41 -13.85 -16.70
N ILE A 493 -21.46 -13.03 -16.54
CA ILE A 493 -21.78 -12.37 -15.27
C ILE A 493 -22.10 -13.42 -14.18
N LYS A 494 -22.97 -14.39 -14.48
CA LYS A 494 -23.34 -15.45 -13.52
C LYS A 494 -22.13 -16.27 -13.05
N VAL A 495 -21.21 -16.61 -13.96
CA VAL A 495 -19.97 -17.34 -13.64
C VAL A 495 -19.07 -16.48 -12.75
N ALA A 496 -18.90 -15.19 -13.03
CA ALA A 496 -18.14 -14.29 -12.20
C ALA A 496 -18.74 -14.20 -10.78
N LEU A 497 -20.05 -14.05 -10.66
CA LEU A 497 -20.75 -13.99 -9.38
C LEU A 497 -20.78 -15.32 -8.64
N SER A 498 -20.73 -16.47 -9.31
CA SER A 498 -20.69 -17.79 -8.69
C SER A 498 -19.32 -18.18 -8.17
N ASN A 499 -18.25 -17.77 -8.85
CA ASN A 499 -16.86 -18.01 -8.45
C ASN A 499 -16.06 -16.70 -8.25
N ARG A 500 -16.62 -15.84 -7.41
CA ARG A 500 -16.14 -14.47 -7.15
C ARG A 500 -14.65 -14.37 -6.86
N ARG A 501 -14.07 -15.32 -6.11
CA ARG A 501 -12.64 -15.34 -5.78
C ARG A 501 -11.74 -15.43 -7.01
N ARG A 502 -12.11 -16.31 -7.96
CA ARG A 502 -11.34 -16.53 -9.19
C ARG A 502 -11.48 -15.35 -10.15
N TYR A 503 -12.72 -14.96 -10.42
CA TYR A 503 -13.00 -13.91 -11.40
C TYR A 503 -12.68 -12.51 -10.86
N GLY A 504 -12.84 -12.29 -9.54
CA GLY A 504 -12.34 -11.08 -8.89
C GLY A 504 -10.82 -10.93 -9.04
N GLY A 505 -10.07 -12.03 -8.89
CA GLY A 505 -8.62 -12.04 -9.18
C GLY A 505 -8.30 -11.71 -10.64
N TYR A 506 -9.09 -12.19 -11.61
CA TYR A 506 -8.90 -11.80 -13.01
C TYR A 506 -9.20 -10.31 -13.27
N VAL A 507 -10.21 -9.75 -12.61
CA VAL A 507 -10.48 -8.29 -12.66
C VAL A 507 -9.33 -7.50 -12.05
N VAL A 508 -8.74 -7.96 -10.93
CA VAL A 508 -7.52 -7.36 -10.37
C VAL A 508 -6.37 -7.38 -11.39
N HIS A 509 -6.18 -8.49 -12.11
CA HIS A 509 -5.14 -8.57 -13.15
C HIS A 509 -5.40 -7.61 -14.31
N ILE A 510 -6.67 -7.38 -14.71
CA ILE A 510 -7.01 -6.33 -15.68
C ILE A 510 -6.58 -4.95 -15.16
N GLY A 511 -6.88 -4.63 -13.90
CA GLY A 511 -6.42 -3.38 -13.27
C GLY A 511 -4.90 -3.24 -13.25
N MET A 512 -4.17 -4.33 -12.95
CA MET A 512 -2.70 -4.34 -13.03
C MET A 512 -2.18 -4.10 -14.45
N VAL A 513 -2.84 -4.66 -15.47
CA VAL A 513 -2.50 -4.38 -16.87
C VAL A 513 -2.62 -2.89 -17.19
N LEU A 514 -3.68 -2.23 -16.72
CA LEU A 514 -3.85 -0.78 -16.92
C LEU A 514 -2.75 0.01 -16.22
N ILE A 515 -2.34 -0.38 -15.02
CA ILE A 515 -1.19 0.22 -14.32
C ILE A 515 0.09 0.02 -15.13
N PHE A 516 0.38 -1.19 -15.65
CA PHE A 516 1.56 -1.43 -16.48
C PHE A 516 1.55 -0.58 -17.77
N ILE A 517 0.38 -0.39 -18.40
CA ILE A 517 0.22 0.50 -19.56
C ILE A 517 0.55 1.94 -19.16
N GLY A 518 0.05 2.41 -18.02
CA GLY A 518 0.36 3.75 -17.50
C GLY A 518 1.86 3.94 -17.24
N LEU A 519 2.51 2.97 -16.58
CA LEU A 519 3.95 2.99 -16.32
C LEU A 519 4.78 2.98 -17.62
N ALA A 520 4.31 2.32 -18.67
CA ALA A 520 4.97 2.27 -19.96
C ALA A 520 4.96 3.62 -20.71
N GLY A 521 4.16 4.59 -20.26
CA GLY A 521 4.16 5.97 -20.75
C GLY A 521 5.37 6.78 -20.31
N ALA A 522 5.95 6.50 -19.13
CA ALA A 522 7.02 7.32 -18.56
C ALA A 522 8.25 7.52 -19.48
N PRO A 523 8.77 6.51 -20.20
CA PRO A 523 9.86 6.72 -21.15
C PRO A 523 9.51 7.56 -22.39
N LEU A 524 8.23 7.86 -22.59
CA LEU A 524 7.71 8.62 -23.74
C LEU A 524 7.42 10.08 -23.37
N THR A 525 7.63 10.48 -22.13
CA THR A 525 7.46 11.86 -21.65
C THR A 525 8.33 12.82 -22.48
N ARG A 526 7.74 13.96 -22.85
CA ARG A 526 8.41 15.07 -23.51
C ARG A 526 8.40 16.27 -22.58
N GLU A 527 9.48 17.05 -22.58
CA GLU A 527 9.62 18.21 -21.71
C GLU A 527 10.15 19.40 -22.48
N VAL A 528 9.63 20.58 -22.20
CA VAL A 528 10.13 21.87 -22.62
C VAL A 528 10.12 22.82 -21.44
N THR A 529 11.21 23.56 -21.25
CA THR A 529 11.30 24.64 -20.29
C THR A 529 11.54 25.95 -21.04
N GLY A 530 10.93 27.06 -20.60
CA GLY A 530 11.13 28.33 -21.21
C GLY A 530 10.64 29.51 -20.36
N THR A 531 11.28 30.66 -20.54
CA THR A 531 10.89 31.92 -19.90
C THR A 531 10.29 32.83 -20.96
N ILE A 532 9.02 33.22 -20.78
CA ILE A 532 8.26 34.01 -21.73
C ILE A 532 7.59 35.22 -21.07
N ARG A 533 7.26 36.21 -21.89
CA ARG A 533 6.49 37.39 -21.53
C ARG A 533 5.00 37.20 -21.80
N PRO A 534 4.11 38.00 -21.19
CA PRO A 534 2.71 38.03 -21.56
C PRO A 534 2.52 38.17 -23.07
N ASN A 535 1.59 37.40 -23.63
CA ASN A 535 1.27 37.24 -25.05
C ASN A 535 2.27 36.43 -25.89
N GLU A 536 3.42 36.04 -25.37
CA GLU A 536 4.30 35.04 -26.00
C GLU A 536 3.79 33.63 -25.82
N SER A 537 4.31 32.67 -26.60
CA SER A 537 3.87 31.28 -26.61
C SER A 537 5.05 30.34 -26.54
N LEU A 538 4.84 29.20 -25.87
CA LEU A 538 5.70 28.02 -25.90
C LEU A 538 4.98 26.85 -26.59
N SER A 539 5.71 26.11 -27.41
CA SER A 539 5.15 24.94 -28.11
C SER A 539 5.87 23.66 -27.71
N ILE A 540 5.11 22.59 -27.55
CA ILE A 540 5.57 21.25 -27.26
C ILE A 540 4.71 20.22 -28.00
N GLY A 541 5.30 19.41 -28.88
CA GLY A 541 4.55 18.48 -29.74
C GLY A 541 3.50 19.20 -30.56
N ASN A 542 2.25 18.82 -30.42
CA ASN A 542 1.08 19.42 -31.09
C ASN A 542 0.35 20.46 -30.23
N TYR A 543 0.92 20.83 -29.06
CA TYR A 543 0.38 21.85 -28.16
C TYR A 543 1.13 23.16 -28.28
N THR A 544 0.38 24.26 -28.20
CA THR A 544 0.90 25.63 -28.05
C THR A 544 0.22 26.29 -26.87
N LEU A 545 1.03 26.83 -25.96
CA LEU A 545 0.54 27.49 -24.75
C LEU A 545 0.88 28.99 -24.87
N LYS A 546 -0.17 29.82 -24.95
CA LYS A 546 -0.05 31.26 -24.95
C LYS A 546 -0.15 31.79 -23.52
N TYR A 547 0.91 32.45 -23.04
CA TYR A 547 0.92 33.09 -21.74
C TYR A 547 0.10 34.37 -21.78
N MET A 548 -0.94 34.48 -20.93
CA MET A 548 -1.89 35.60 -20.94
C MET A 548 -1.51 36.68 -19.95
N ASN A 549 -1.40 36.33 -18.68
CA ASN A 549 -1.11 37.25 -17.60
C ASN A 549 -0.58 36.54 -16.35
N MET A 550 -0.06 37.35 -15.42
CA MET A 550 0.30 36.97 -14.05
C MET A 550 -0.44 37.88 -13.06
N LYS A 551 -0.88 37.31 -11.95
CA LYS A 551 -1.56 38.04 -10.87
C LYS A 551 -1.00 37.62 -9.53
N TRP A 552 -0.96 38.56 -8.61
CA TRP A 552 -0.66 38.34 -7.21
C TRP A 552 -2.01 38.28 -6.47
N VAL A 553 -2.31 37.14 -5.84
CA VAL A 553 -3.58 36.89 -5.18
C VAL A 553 -3.30 36.65 -3.70
N PRO A 554 -3.45 37.68 -2.84
CA PRO A 554 -3.35 37.49 -1.39
C PRO A 554 -4.60 36.80 -0.87
N THR A 555 -4.40 35.85 0.04
CA THR A 555 -5.46 35.20 0.84
C THR A 555 -5.14 35.39 2.33
N GLN A 556 -5.95 34.87 3.22
CA GLN A 556 -5.76 35.03 4.68
C GLN A 556 -4.50 34.32 5.21
N ASP A 557 -4.03 33.28 4.50
CA ASP A 557 -2.96 32.39 4.95
C ASP A 557 -1.73 32.38 4.02
N ARG A 558 -1.85 32.94 2.81
CA ARG A 558 -0.80 32.87 1.79
C ARG A 558 -0.92 33.94 0.71
N LEU A 559 0.20 34.17 0.04
CA LEU A 559 0.29 34.93 -1.20
C LEU A 559 0.51 33.94 -2.37
N ALA A 560 -0.39 33.96 -3.35
CA ALA A 560 -0.25 33.16 -4.56
C ALA A 560 0.16 34.01 -5.75
N VAL A 561 1.20 33.58 -6.47
CA VAL A 561 1.55 34.10 -7.80
C VAL A 561 0.92 33.19 -8.82
N THR A 562 -0.17 33.62 -9.40
CA THR A 562 -1.00 32.86 -10.34
C THR A 562 -0.71 33.30 -11.77
N THR A 563 -0.46 32.34 -12.64
CA THR A 563 -0.26 32.60 -14.08
C THR A 563 -1.36 31.93 -14.90
N ARG A 564 -1.77 32.56 -16.00
CA ARG A 564 -2.81 32.00 -16.87
C ARG A 564 -2.25 31.79 -18.28
N LEU A 565 -2.34 30.52 -18.74
CA LEU A 565 -1.96 30.13 -20.09
C LEU A 565 -3.20 29.61 -20.83
N LYS A 566 -3.37 30.02 -22.09
CA LYS A 566 -4.37 29.46 -22.99
C LYS A 566 -3.73 28.35 -23.80
N ALA A 567 -4.28 27.14 -23.70
CA ALA A 567 -3.77 25.97 -24.40
C ALA A 567 -4.49 25.77 -25.73
N PHE A 568 -3.72 25.47 -26.77
CA PHE A 568 -4.17 25.12 -28.08
C PHE A 568 -3.60 23.77 -28.49
N GLN A 569 -4.39 22.98 -29.19
CA GLN A 569 -3.96 21.75 -29.85
C GLN A 569 -4.29 21.84 -31.33
N GLU A 570 -3.26 21.74 -32.17
CA GLU A 570 -3.41 21.90 -33.63
C GLU A 570 -4.19 23.17 -34.03
N GLY A 571 -3.92 24.28 -33.33
CA GLY A 571 -4.56 25.58 -33.55
C GLY A 571 -5.94 25.77 -32.90
N LYS A 572 -6.56 24.71 -32.35
CA LYS A 572 -7.85 24.80 -31.64
C LYS A 572 -7.63 25.01 -30.14
N ALA A 573 -8.34 25.97 -29.56
CA ALA A 573 -8.30 26.18 -28.11
C ALA A 573 -8.95 25.01 -27.36
N ILE A 574 -8.21 24.42 -26.40
CA ILE A 574 -8.66 23.26 -25.62
C ILE A 574 -8.92 23.59 -24.14
N GLY A 575 -8.49 24.76 -23.66
CA GLY A 575 -8.72 25.15 -22.27
C GLY A 575 -7.71 26.17 -21.77
N TYR A 576 -7.71 26.35 -20.46
CA TYR A 576 -6.79 27.20 -19.73
C TYR A 576 -6.01 26.39 -18.71
N LEU A 577 -4.75 26.74 -18.52
CA LEU A 577 -3.88 26.21 -17.47
C LEU A 577 -3.52 27.37 -16.55
N VAL A 578 -3.57 27.10 -15.24
CA VAL A 578 -3.40 28.11 -14.18
C VAL A 578 -2.41 27.59 -13.14
N PRO A 579 -1.12 27.41 -13.48
CA PRO A 579 -0.13 27.03 -12.49
C PRO A 579 0.18 28.21 -11.57
N GLU A 580 0.43 27.90 -10.28
CA GLU A 580 0.65 28.88 -9.23
C GLU A 580 1.93 28.58 -8.45
N ARG A 581 2.46 29.64 -7.82
CA ARG A 581 3.47 29.52 -6.78
C ARG A 581 2.94 30.18 -5.52
N ARG A 582 2.87 29.44 -4.40
CA ARG A 582 2.25 29.87 -3.15
C ARG A 582 3.32 30.08 -2.09
N PHE A 583 3.19 31.18 -1.34
CA PHE A 583 4.03 31.58 -0.22
C PHE A 583 3.14 31.69 1.01
N TYR A 584 3.41 30.90 2.03
CA TYR A 584 2.64 30.86 3.27
C TYR A 584 3.30 31.75 4.32
N GLU A 585 2.53 32.59 5.04
CA GLU A 585 3.05 33.61 5.96
C GLU A 585 4.05 33.07 6.97
N ASN A 586 3.81 31.89 7.55
CA ASN A 586 4.70 31.31 8.55
C ASN A 586 5.78 30.39 7.97
N ARG A 587 5.85 30.26 6.63
CA ARG A 587 6.76 29.35 5.91
C ARG A 587 7.17 29.91 4.54
N GLU A 588 7.52 31.19 4.50
CA GLU A 588 7.92 31.89 3.25
C GLU A 588 9.16 31.27 2.59
N ASP A 589 10.02 30.62 3.39
CA ASP A 589 11.19 29.88 2.95
C ASP A 589 10.88 28.59 2.17
N GLN A 590 9.63 28.11 2.22
CA GLN A 590 9.16 26.86 1.59
C GLN A 590 8.00 27.09 0.63
N PRO A 591 8.20 27.80 -0.49
CA PRO A 591 7.14 28.03 -1.46
C PRO A 591 6.73 26.73 -2.15
N THR A 592 5.42 26.49 -2.30
CA THR A 592 4.88 25.35 -3.05
C THR A 592 4.59 25.73 -4.51
N SER A 593 4.65 24.74 -5.39
CA SER A 593 4.31 24.86 -6.81
C SER A 593 3.04 24.10 -7.09
N GLU A 594 1.94 24.82 -7.28
CA GLU A 594 0.68 24.22 -7.71
C GLU A 594 0.68 24.07 -9.23
N VAL A 595 0.63 22.87 -9.69
CA VAL A 595 0.64 22.56 -11.12
C VAL A 595 -0.74 22.67 -11.72
N SER A 596 -0.81 22.87 -13.03
CA SER A 596 -2.07 22.81 -13.76
C SER A 596 -1.98 21.74 -14.85
N ILE A 597 -2.99 20.86 -14.90
CA ILE A 597 -2.97 19.67 -15.74
C ILE A 597 -4.26 19.62 -16.57
N LEU A 598 -4.12 19.42 -17.87
CA LEU A 598 -5.21 19.04 -18.76
C LEU A 598 -5.03 17.57 -19.14
N SER A 599 -5.88 16.72 -18.56
CA SER A 599 -5.83 15.27 -18.71
C SER A 599 -6.78 14.74 -19.77
N ASN A 600 -6.33 13.73 -20.52
CA ASN A 600 -7.17 12.90 -21.39
C ASN A 600 -6.67 11.43 -21.35
N TRP A 601 -7.36 10.54 -22.07
CA TRP A 601 -7.02 9.11 -22.08
C TRP A 601 -5.67 8.76 -22.74
N ARG A 602 -5.08 9.69 -23.52
CA ARG A 602 -3.83 9.49 -24.24
C ARG A 602 -2.65 10.07 -23.49
N GLU A 603 -2.81 11.29 -22.93
CA GLU A 603 -1.71 12.03 -22.33
C GLU A 603 -2.22 13.16 -21.44
N ASP A 604 -1.39 13.59 -20.51
CA ASP A 604 -1.58 14.77 -19.70
C ASP A 604 -0.69 15.90 -20.21
N LEU A 605 -1.26 17.07 -20.42
CA LEU A 605 -0.50 18.32 -20.60
C LEU A 605 -0.32 18.95 -19.22
N TYR A 606 0.88 18.83 -18.69
CA TYR A 606 1.26 19.23 -17.35
C TYR A 606 2.08 20.52 -17.41
N VAL A 607 1.75 21.53 -16.60
CA VAL A 607 2.45 22.81 -16.54
C VAL A 607 2.73 23.19 -15.10
N ALA A 608 4.00 23.50 -14.81
CA ALA A 608 4.46 24.05 -13.54
C ALA A 608 5.08 25.44 -13.74
N LEU A 609 4.81 26.36 -12.83
CA LEU A 609 5.48 27.66 -12.74
C LEU A 609 6.77 27.50 -11.93
N THR A 610 7.93 27.55 -12.61
CA THR A 610 9.25 27.35 -12.00
C THR A 610 9.92 28.65 -11.51
N GLY A 611 9.56 29.80 -12.11
CA GLY A 611 10.08 31.10 -11.73
C GLY A 611 9.29 32.24 -12.34
N TYR A 612 9.48 33.44 -11.81
CA TYR A 612 8.88 34.67 -12.34
C TYR A 612 9.70 35.88 -11.93
N ASN A 613 9.56 36.94 -12.70
CA ASN A 613 10.19 38.24 -12.46
C ASN A 613 9.13 39.33 -12.26
N ARG A 614 9.52 40.45 -11.63
CA ARG A 614 8.63 41.62 -11.42
C ARG A 614 8.22 42.29 -12.72
N ASP A 615 8.99 42.12 -13.82
CA ASP A 615 8.70 42.63 -15.15
C ASP A 615 7.62 41.84 -15.92
N GLY A 616 6.99 40.84 -15.27
CA GLY A 616 5.95 40.01 -15.83
C GLY A 616 6.43 38.78 -16.58
N ARG A 617 7.74 38.54 -16.71
CA ARG A 617 8.25 37.28 -17.26
C ARG A 617 8.00 36.13 -16.31
N ALA A 618 7.61 34.96 -16.87
CA ALA A 618 7.42 33.75 -16.12
C ALA A 618 8.13 32.58 -16.82
N SER A 619 8.73 31.73 -16.00
CA SER A 619 9.39 30.49 -16.44
C SER A 619 8.48 29.30 -16.20
N PHE A 620 8.24 28.56 -17.24
CA PHE A 620 7.38 27.40 -17.21
C PHE A 620 8.16 26.12 -17.51
N ARG A 621 7.79 25.07 -16.82
CA ARG A 621 8.13 23.68 -17.15
C ARG A 621 6.87 23.01 -17.68
N ILE A 622 6.92 22.56 -18.93
CA ILE A 622 5.78 21.98 -19.61
C ILE A 622 6.14 20.55 -19.99
N LEU A 623 5.29 19.60 -19.60
CA LEU A 623 5.47 18.19 -19.93
C LEU A 623 4.23 17.66 -20.65
N ILE A 624 4.47 16.73 -21.58
CA ILE A 624 3.46 15.82 -22.10
C ILE A 624 3.75 14.45 -21.47
N ASN A 625 2.87 13.98 -20.61
CA ASN A 625 3.00 12.71 -19.92
C ASN A 625 2.00 11.69 -20.51
N PRO A 626 2.43 10.78 -21.41
CA PRO A 626 1.54 9.81 -22.01
C PRO A 626 1.03 8.76 -21.02
N LEU A 627 -0.23 8.36 -21.17
CA LEU A 627 -0.87 7.21 -20.53
C LEU A 627 -1.02 7.29 -19.00
N VAL A 628 -0.75 8.42 -18.35
CA VAL A 628 -0.80 8.54 -16.87
C VAL A 628 -2.20 8.23 -16.33
N SER A 629 -3.27 8.66 -17.00
CA SER A 629 -4.65 8.40 -16.60
C SER A 629 -4.95 6.90 -16.39
N TRP A 630 -4.24 6.00 -17.10
CA TRP A 630 -4.42 4.55 -16.97
C TRP A 630 -3.92 4.00 -15.63
N LEU A 631 -2.95 4.67 -14.96
CA LEU A 631 -2.52 4.32 -13.61
C LEU A 631 -3.69 4.41 -12.62
N TRP A 632 -4.36 5.56 -12.65
CA TRP A 632 -5.47 5.86 -11.73
C TRP A 632 -6.67 4.96 -12.01
N PHE A 633 -7.01 4.81 -13.29
CA PHE A 633 -8.10 3.94 -13.71
C PHE A 633 -7.84 2.47 -13.36
N GLY A 634 -6.60 2.02 -13.48
CA GLY A 634 -6.17 0.68 -13.03
C GLY A 634 -6.44 0.44 -11.56
N GLY A 635 -6.21 1.44 -10.70
CA GLY A 635 -6.52 1.39 -9.28
C GLY A 635 -8.02 1.16 -9.00
N TYR A 636 -8.91 1.86 -9.71
CA TYR A 636 -10.37 1.64 -9.58
C TYR A 636 -10.78 0.21 -10.00
N ILE A 637 -10.20 -0.31 -11.09
CA ILE A 637 -10.48 -1.68 -11.54
C ILE A 637 -9.98 -2.73 -10.53
N ILE A 638 -8.81 -2.51 -9.91
CA ILE A 638 -8.34 -3.36 -8.80
C ILE A 638 -9.36 -3.34 -7.66
N GLY A 639 -9.87 -2.16 -7.28
CA GLY A 639 -10.89 -2.02 -6.25
C GLY A 639 -12.14 -2.84 -6.54
N LEU A 640 -12.66 -2.78 -7.77
CA LEU A 640 -13.80 -3.59 -8.21
C LEU A 640 -13.50 -5.09 -8.12
N GLY A 641 -12.31 -5.51 -8.53
CA GLY A 641 -11.88 -6.91 -8.45
C GLY A 641 -11.79 -7.42 -7.00
N VAL A 642 -11.23 -6.62 -6.10
CA VAL A 642 -11.15 -6.94 -4.67
C VAL A 642 -12.52 -6.99 -4.03
N LEU A 643 -13.40 -6.02 -4.29
CA LEU A 643 -14.79 -6.04 -3.82
C LEU A 643 -15.50 -7.31 -4.26
N LEU A 644 -15.36 -7.71 -5.52
CA LEU A 644 -15.92 -8.97 -6.02
C LEU A 644 -15.33 -10.18 -5.28
N ALA A 645 -14.02 -10.20 -5.02
CA ALA A 645 -13.32 -11.33 -4.39
C ALA A 645 -13.67 -11.54 -2.91
N VAL A 646 -13.94 -10.45 -2.16
CA VAL A 646 -14.24 -10.49 -0.72
C VAL A 646 -15.74 -10.52 -0.43
N TRP A 647 -16.60 -10.23 -1.39
CA TRP A 647 -18.05 -10.15 -1.21
C TRP A 647 -18.61 -11.46 -0.64
N PRO A 648 -19.40 -11.42 0.45
CA PRO A 648 -19.92 -12.63 1.12
C PRO A 648 -20.77 -13.47 0.17
N ARG A 649 -20.58 -14.80 0.21
CA ARG A 649 -21.54 -15.72 -0.43
C ARG A 649 -22.79 -15.78 0.43
N ARG A 650 -23.98 -15.53 -0.14
CA ARG A 650 -25.22 -15.95 0.49
C ARG A 650 -25.14 -17.47 0.67
N ARG A 651 -25.06 -17.94 1.92
CA ARG A 651 -25.31 -19.35 2.22
C ARG A 651 -26.74 -19.63 1.75
N LYS A 652 -26.91 -20.47 0.72
CA LYS A 652 -28.20 -21.16 0.55
C LYS A 652 -28.35 -21.99 1.83
N VAL A 653 -29.27 -21.60 2.69
CA VAL A 653 -29.80 -22.47 3.70
C VAL A 653 -30.43 -23.63 2.90
N MET A 654 -29.77 -24.77 2.81
CA MET A 654 -30.43 -25.98 2.43
C MET A 654 -31.45 -26.20 3.55
N SER A 655 -32.71 -25.85 3.27
CA SER A 655 -33.82 -26.37 4.02
C SER A 655 -33.69 -27.91 3.93
N ALA A 656 -33.24 -28.52 5.01
CA ALA A 656 -33.45 -29.94 5.23
C ALA A 656 -34.97 -30.11 5.20
N SER A 657 -35.49 -30.46 4.02
CA SER A 657 -36.84 -31.04 3.97
C SER A 657 -36.77 -32.33 4.78
N ALA A 658 -37.18 -32.22 6.02
CA ALA A 658 -37.65 -33.36 6.81
C ALA A 658 -38.80 -34.01 6.03
N GLY A 659 -38.47 -35.01 5.27
CA GLY A 659 -39.39 -35.95 4.61
C GLY A 659 -39.06 -37.33 5.09
N GLY A 660 -39.21 -37.53 6.39
CA GLY A 660 -39.35 -38.86 6.96
C GLY A 660 -40.82 -39.21 7.02
N LYS A 661 -41.19 -40.32 6.47
CA LYS A 661 -42.38 -41.13 6.79
C LYS A 661 -42.19 -42.54 6.22
N PRO A 662 -42.84 -43.46 6.87
CA PRO A 662 -42.55 -44.10 8.18
C PRO A 662 -41.85 -45.44 7.99
#